data_9d25d475e0f96ebda16964914fe4cdd3
#
_entry.id   9d25d475e0f96ebda16964914fe4cdd3
#
_cell.length_a   1.000
_cell.length_b   1.000
_cell.length_c   1.000
_cell.angle_alpha   90.00
_cell.angle_beta   90.00
_cell.angle_gamma   90.00
#
_symmetry.space_group_name_H-M   'P 1'
#
loop_
_entity.id
_entity.type
_entity.pdbx_description
1 polymer ?
#
loop_
_entity_poly.entity_id
_entity_poly.type
_entity_poly.pdbx_seq_one_letter_code
_entity_poly.pdbx_strand_id
1 'polypeptide(L)'
;MISYRKLAMRVLGHPLRVPSPRPASHRVTALALTAAMVAGMAAPAYADVYYIGDGNITITKDENGTQVQQGNSTKNDTDRDIVIKGGTNPANTASGGSSSGSNSSKSTTLAKSPAQSNLTTLNSEDDSDSEAEDKVYLGDTKGSTSSTGSGEENENQPDDTTGGEESKNQPDDTTGGEENETDPTKKDQTGGKNTGAGSSDPESKGSESGTSGSAGGTPTTGSETPAEGTEGTESTESSLSTPKSQFTYTGASLKVADANDDEETRNESTTVLERAAENFRSTAENVTNYVIRIINKAKGNDNTLNVTLDNVNIKAKNDAALSVEGAGNTTITLKGDNTLTSDGQHAGLEHNEKDYYGREDTGKLTITSGNENGRNTGSLTATGSGASAGIGSVWNTGKVSNSGAGTIEITGGDITAIGASDGAGIGSGTWATGETNITISGTAKINARTDQGGAGIGSGDGSTGQTTVTIKSGTIKNATGGNTGDGIGGGCDSKNITVKIEGGTIEKAKGGDGYGSHDAGDGIHSDGELTIPDKATIVSSIGGNGDSRNSSSNAGHGIYSGGKLTIKGDIGTAQGGKGKTTAGHGIYSKGDLNISDNATITNATGGASTDGYAGDGIHSDGKLTISGGTIGTAQGGNGTISGGSGILGNTMEILAGTIQKAIGGNSTGTGENDTGGDGISAREFNISGGKIQQATGGASTNGSGGSGIYSSTLTISGNATIGNAQGGDGNASGGSGILGNTM
;
A
#
# COMPACT_ATOMS: atom_id res chain seq x y z
N MET A 1 -26.58 7.43 -33.79
CA MET A 1 -27.03 8.83 -33.94
C MET A 1 -28.24 9.05 -33.04
N ILE A 2 -27.99 9.50 -31.78
CA ILE A 2 -29.06 9.83 -30.84
C ILE A 2 -29.64 11.16 -31.32
N SER A 3 -30.89 11.10 -31.71
CA SER A 3 -31.62 12.22 -32.30
C SER A 3 -31.62 13.41 -31.36
N TYR A 4 -30.98 14.53 -31.75
CA TYR A 4 -31.03 15.83 -31.10
C TYR A 4 -32.44 16.33 -30.74
N ARG A 5 -33.48 15.78 -31.33
CA ARG A 5 -34.89 16.00 -30.99
C ARG A 5 -35.28 15.56 -29.57
N LYS A 6 -34.64 14.51 -29.02
CA LYS A 6 -34.92 14.05 -27.64
C LYS A 6 -34.26 14.92 -26.56
N LEU A 7 -33.15 15.55 -26.90
CA LEU A 7 -32.43 16.42 -25.95
C LEU A 7 -33.14 17.80 -25.82
N ALA A 8 -33.60 18.38 -26.95
CA ALA A 8 -34.30 19.67 -26.91
C ALA A 8 -35.67 19.60 -26.21
N MET A 9 -36.40 18.47 -26.27
CA MET A 9 -37.65 18.29 -25.54
C MET A 9 -37.51 18.11 -24.04
N ARG A 10 -36.31 17.74 -23.57
CA ARG A 10 -36.05 17.53 -22.14
C ARG A 10 -35.61 18.82 -21.42
N VAL A 11 -35.08 19.79 -22.16
CA VAL A 11 -34.60 21.06 -21.62
C VAL A 11 -35.68 22.15 -21.61
N LEU A 12 -36.64 22.11 -22.55
CA LEU A 12 -37.62 23.18 -22.72
C LEU A 12 -39.06 22.81 -22.30
N GLY A 13 -39.34 21.60 -21.88
CA GLY A 13 -40.59 21.20 -21.21
C GLY A 13 -41.92 21.33 -22.01
N HIS A 14 -41.90 21.65 -23.32
CA HIS A 14 -43.07 21.78 -24.14
C HIS A 14 -42.87 21.17 -25.53
N PRO A 15 -43.89 20.51 -26.11
CA PRO A 15 -43.83 20.00 -27.46
C PRO A 15 -43.88 21.14 -28.46
N LEU A 16 -42.80 21.32 -29.21
CA LEU A 16 -42.76 22.27 -30.34
C LEU A 16 -43.67 21.78 -31.44
N ARG A 17 -44.80 22.49 -31.66
CA ARG A 17 -45.60 22.36 -32.90
C ARG A 17 -44.78 22.88 -34.07
N VAL A 18 -44.55 22.04 -35.06
CA VAL A 18 -43.89 22.44 -36.32
C VAL A 18 -44.87 23.29 -37.12
N PRO A 19 -44.60 24.59 -37.39
CA PRO A 19 -45.42 25.39 -38.27
C PRO A 19 -45.17 25.02 -39.74
N SER A 20 -46.18 25.13 -40.55
CA SER A 20 -46.17 24.96 -42.01
C SER A 20 -45.12 25.91 -42.70
N PRO A 21 -44.65 25.60 -43.91
CA PRO A 21 -43.53 26.26 -44.55
C PRO A 21 -43.79 27.72 -44.81
N ARG A 22 -42.95 28.60 -44.24
CA ARG A 22 -42.93 30.04 -44.48
C ARG A 22 -41.76 30.44 -45.40
N PRO A 23 -41.83 31.61 -46.07
CA PRO A 23 -40.94 32.00 -47.17
C PRO A 23 -39.46 32.13 -46.77
N ALA A 24 -38.62 32.06 -47.80
CA ALA A 24 -37.16 31.87 -47.74
C ALA A 24 -36.35 32.89 -46.86
N SER A 25 -36.91 34.07 -46.59
CA SER A 25 -36.23 35.11 -45.78
C SER A 25 -36.08 34.74 -44.30
N HIS A 26 -36.97 33.92 -43.76
CA HIS A 26 -36.87 33.45 -42.35
C HIS A 26 -35.93 32.25 -42.14
N ARG A 27 -35.50 31.60 -43.22
CA ARG A 27 -34.54 30.50 -43.15
C ARG A 27 -33.10 31.04 -42.99
N VAL A 28 -32.81 32.21 -43.56
CA VAL A 28 -31.48 32.82 -43.45
C VAL A 28 -31.25 33.38 -42.05
N THR A 29 -32.28 33.95 -41.42
CA THR A 29 -32.18 34.48 -40.06
C THR A 29 -32.06 33.33 -39.00
N ALA A 30 -32.75 32.23 -39.22
CA ALA A 30 -32.63 31.07 -38.32
C ALA A 30 -31.27 30.39 -38.46
N LEU A 31 -30.70 30.34 -39.68
CA LEU A 31 -29.34 29.81 -39.90
C LEU A 31 -28.25 30.74 -39.37
N ALA A 32 -28.46 32.05 -39.48
CA ALA A 32 -27.55 33.06 -38.92
C ALA A 32 -27.60 33.08 -37.41
N LEU A 33 -28.77 32.84 -36.80
CA LEU A 33 -28.88 32.79 -35.34
C LEU A 33 -28.27 31.46 -34.76
N THR A 34 -28.39 30.34 -35.46
CA THR A 34 -27.70 29.10 -35.10
C THR A 34 -26.20 29.17 -35.34
N ALA A 35 -25.76 29.85 -36.42
CA ALA A 35 -24.34 30.10 -36.64
C ALA A 35 -23.77 31.08 -35.62
N ALA A 36 -24.51 32.13 -35.20
CA ALA A 36 -24.12 33.06 -34.14
C ALA A 36 -24.14 32.40 -32.75
N MET A 37 -25.06 31.46 -32.48
CA MET A 37 -25.03 30.66 -31.24
C MET A 37 -23.86 29.65 -31.21
N VAL A 38 -23.49 29.09 -32.37
CA VAL A 38 -22.33 28.19 -32.46
C VAL A 38 -21.01 28.98 -32.45
N ALA A 39 -21.01 30.20 -32.97
CA ALA A 39 -19.84 31.11 -32.88
C ALA A 39 -19.71 31.82 -31.52
N GLY A 40 -20.80 31.87 -30.74
CA GLY A 40 -20.82 32.37 -29.36
C GLY A 40 -20.55 31.29 -28.30
N MET A 41 -20.50 30.04 -28.66
CA MET A 41 -19.80 29.03 -27.86
C MET A 41 -18.33 29.33 -28.05
N ALA A 42 -17.76 29.97 -27.06
CA ALA A 42 -16.32 30.29 -27.01
C ALA A 42 -15.58 29.04 -27.52
N ALA A 43 -14.76 29.24 -28.56
CA ALA A 43 -13.75 28.24 -28.89
C ALA A 43 -13.12 27.84 -27.57
N PRO A 44 -12.95 26.56 -27.26
CA PRO A 44 -12.26 26.17 -26.06
C PRO A 44 -10.97 26.97 -26.03
N ALA A 45 -10.79 27.80 -24.99
CA ALA A 45 -9.53 28.47 -24.78
C ALA A 45 -8.47 27.37 -24.90
N TYR A 46 -7.63 27.45 -25.91
CA TYR A 46 -6.57 26.46 -26.08
C TYR A 46 -5.64 26.66 -24.89
N ALA A 47 -5.57 25.66 -24.02
CA ALA A 47 -4.62 25.66 -22.92
C ALA A 47 -3.22 25.95 -23.46
N ASP A 48 -2.49 26.83 -22.78
CA ASP A 48 -1.09 27.05 -23.13
C ASP A 48 -0.28 25.76 -22.96
N VAL A 49 0.54 25.45 -23.96
CA VAL A 49 1.32 24.21 -24.01
C VAL A 49 2.79 24.50 -23.79
N TYR A 50 3.38 23.85 -22.82
CA TYR A 50 4.80 23.91 -22.47
C TYR A 50 5.46 22.55 -22.69
N TYR A 51 6.70 22.51 -23.14
CA TYR A 51 7.45 21.29 -23.38
C TYR A 51 8.58 21.17 -22.37
N ILE A 52 8.55 20.14 -21.51
CA ILE A 52 9.54 20.01 -20.42
C ILE A 52 10.99 19.88 -20.93
N GLY A 53 11.19 19.40 -22.15
CA GLY A 53 12.53 19.31 -22.78
C GLY A 53 13.16 20.67 -23.10
N ASP A 54 12.40 21.76 -23.09
CA ASP A 54 12.92 23.12 -23.34
C ASP A 54 13.43 23.81 -22.05
N GLY A 55 13.32 23.20 -20.87
CA GLY A 55 13.84 23.72 -19.60
C GLY A 55 12.92 23.48 -18.42
N ASN A 56 13.42 23.76 -17.21
CA ASN A 56 12.61 23.73 -15.99
C ASN A 56 11.36 24.59 -16.12
N ILE A 57 10.25 24.12 -15.60
CA ILE A 57 8.97 24.82 -15.61
C ILE A 57 8.59 25.16 -14.17
N THR A 58 8.38 26.45 -13.89
CA THR A 58 7.81 26.91 -12.63
C THR A 58 6.48 27.61 -12.91
N ILE A 59 5.41 27.10 -12.34
CA ILE A 59 4.06 27.67 -12.42
C ILE A 59 3.74 28.31 -11.08
N THR A 60 3.46 29.61 -11.09
CA THR A 60 3.05 30.33 -9.88
C THR A 60 1.67 30.95 -10.11
N LYS A 61 0.72 30.59 -9.25
CA LYS A 61 -0.62 31.20 -9.23
C LYS A 61 -0.83 31.96 -7.92
N ASP A 62 -1.28 33.20 -8.04
CA ASP A 62 -1.70 34.04 -6.91
C ASP A 62 -3.06 34.68 -7.19
N GLU A 63 -3.47 35.62 -6.36
CA GLU A 63 -4.72 36.39 -6.53
C GLU A 63 -4.74 37.24 -7.82
N ASN A 64 -3.58 37.59 -8.40
CA ASN A 64 -3.45 38.41 -9.57
C ASN A 64 -3.43 37.63 -10.88
N GLY A 65 -3.28 36.31 -10.82
CA GLY A 65 -3.28 35.44 -12.00
C GLY A 65 -2.24 34.33 -11.93
N THR A 66 -2.01 33.71 -13.07
CA THR A 66 -1.06 32.61 -13.23
C THR A 66 0.13 33.04 -14.06
N GLN A 67 1.32 32.70 -13.61
CA GLN A 67 2.58 33.01 -14.31
C GLN A 67 3.34 31.69 -14.51
N VAL A 68 3.82 31.45 -15.73
CA VAL A 68 4.66 30.31 -16.07
C VAL A 68 6.03 30.80 -16.48
N GLN A 69 7.05 30.32 -15.78
CA GLN A 69 8.44 30.52 -16.11
C GLN A 69 9.01 29.22 -16.69
N GLN A 70 9.59 29.30 -17.88
CA GLN A 70 10.33 28.21 -18.50
C GLN A 70 11.73 28.68 -18.92
N GLY A 71 12.75 28.08 -18.32
CA GLY A 71 14.13 28.57 -18.47
C GLY A 71 14.24 30.05 -18.06
N ASN A 72 14.65 30.92 -19.00
CA ASN A 72 14.77 32.37 -18.79
C ASN A 72 13.53 33.16 -19.26
N SER A 73 12.50 32.50 -19.75
CA SER A 73 11.28 33.13 -20.27
C SER A 73 10.17 33.03 -19.22
N THR A 74 9.48 34.17 -19.02
CA THR A 74 8.32 34.25 -18.14
C THR A 74 7.13 34.76 -18.93
N LYS A 75 6.00 34.05 -18.81
CA LYS A 75 4.73 34.39 -19.46
C LYS A 75 3.62 34.45 -18.43
N ASN A 76 2.78 35.50 -18.51
CA ASN A 76 1.52 35.50 -17.77
C ASN A 76 0.53 34.65 -18.54
N ASP A 77 0.00 33.66 -17.88
CA ASP A 77 -0.98 32.75 -18.42
C ASP A 77 -2.38 33.17 -17.95
N THR A 78 -3.26 33.43 -18.90
CA THR A 78 -4.64 33.86 -18.62
C THR A 78 -5.58 32.66 -18.64
N ASP A 79 -5.09 31.47 -19.04
CA ASP A 79 -5.86 30.29 -19.15
C ASP A 79 -5.96 29.57 -17.78
N ARG A 80 -7.05 28.85 -17.59
CA ARG A 80 -7.24 28.08 -16.36
C ARG A 80 -6.52 26.74 -16.38
N ASP A 81 -6.19 26.25 -17.57
CA ASP A 81 -5.62 24.93 -17.81
C ASP A 81 -4.25 25.07 -18.48
N ILE A 82 -3.24 24.49 -17.87
CA ILE A 82 -1.87 24.45 -18.38
C ILE A 82 -1.55 23.03 -18.81
N VAL A 83 -1.01 22.86 -20.03
CA VAL A 83 -0.59 21.55 -20.54
C VAL A 83 0.92 21.47 -20.61
N ILE A 84 1.50 20.52 -19.91
CA ILE A 84 2.93 20.19 -19.98
C ILE A 84 3.09 18.90 -20.78
N LYS A 85 3.88 18.96 -21.84
CA LYS A 85 4.18 17.82 -22.70
C LYS A 85 5.61 17.33 -22.52
N GLY A 86 5.80 16.05 -22.71
CA GLY A 86 7.13 15.46 -22.84
C GLY A 86 7.86 15.96 -24.10
N GLY A 87 9.20 15.83 -24.09
CA GLY A 87 10.05 16.23 -25.21
C GLY A 87 10.23 17.74 -25.36
N THR A 88 10.74 18.16 -26.51
CA THR A 88 11.04 19.55 -26.88
C THR A 88 9.99 20.08 -27.84
N ASN A 89 9.80 21.42 -27.84
CA ASN A 89 8.89 22.05 -28.76
C ASN A 89 9.34 21.83 -30.22
N PRO A 90 8.50 21.23 -31.09
CA PRO A 90 8.84 20.99 -32.49
C PRO A 90 9.25 22.27 -33.26
N ALA A 91 8.73 23.43 -32.86
CA ALA A 91 9.12 24.72 -33.47
C ALA A 91 10.56 25.11 -33.13
N ASN A 92 11.10 24.70 -31.99
CA ASN A 92 12.48 24.96 -31.57
C ASN A 92 13.49 24.05 -32.30
N THR A 93 13.07 22.85 -32.70
CA THR A 93 13.92 21.92 -33.46
C THR A 93 14.03 22.30 -34.94
N ALA A 94 13.06 23.04 -35.48
CA ALA A 94 13.08 23.49 -36.87
C ALA A 94 13.95 24.74 -37.12
N SER A 95 14.30 25.50 -36.07
CA SER A 95 15.10 26.74 -36.20
C SER A 95 16.60 26.60 -35.99
N GLY A 96 17.09 25.37 -35.65
CA GLY A 96 18.52 25.08 -35.42
C GLY A 96 19.37 24.80 -36.66
N GLY A 97 18.88 25.11 -37.85
CA GLY A 97 19.56 24.83 -39.12
C GLY A 97 19.99 26.08 -39.92
N SER A 98 20.63 27.06 -39.28
CA SER A 98 21.28 28.13 -40.08
C SER A 98 22.36 28.87 -39.26
N SER A 99 23.58 28.33 -39.21
CA SER A 99 24.78 29.13 -39.04
C SER A 99 25.88 28.56 -39.91
N SER A 100 26.09 29.25 -41.04
CA SER A 100 27.26 29.44 -41.87
C SER A 100 28.51 28.61 -41.61
N GLY A 101 28.87 27.82 -42.59
CA GLY A 101 30.20 27.25 -42.77
C GLY A 101 30.32 26.73 -44.19
N SER A 102 31.03 27.47 -45.01
CA SER A 102 31.23 27.39 -46.45
C SER A 102 31.73 26.04 -46.96
N ASN A 103 31.27 25.70 -48.18
CA ASN A 103 31.89 24.91 -49.24
C ASN A 103 32.03 23.38 -49.10
N SER A 104 31.18 22.67 -49.78
CA SER A 104 31.51 22.09 -51.09
C SER A 104 30.39 21.20 -51.60
N SER A 105 29.97 21.52 -52.79
CA SER A 105 29.01 20.84 -53.64
C SER A 105 29.33 19.35 -53.81
N LYS A 106 28.36 18.48 -53.52
CA LYS A 106 28.07 17.31 -54.34
C LYS A 106 26.59 16.92 -54.25
N SER A 107 25.94 17.20 -55.35
CA SER A 107 24.67 16.63 -55.74
C SER A 107 24.73 15.10 -55.66
N THR A 108 23.82 14.50 -54.91
CA THR A 108 23.47 13.10 -55.14
C THR A 108 21.95 12.94 -55.00
N THR A 109 21.40 12.62 -56.12
CA THR A 109 20.01 12.24 -56.43
C THR A 109 19.50 11.18 -55.44
N LEU A 110 18.32 11.44 -54.89
CA LEU A 110 17.53 10.44 -54.19
C LEU A 110 17.11 9.32 -55.13
N ALA A 111 17.70 8.15 -54.97
CA ALA A 111 17.21 6.91 -55.54
C ALA A 111 16.34 6.22 -54.46
N LYS A 112 15.09 6.06 -54.83
CA LYS A 112 14.07 5.27 -54.16
C LYS A 112 14.51 3.81 -54.19
N SER A 113 14.70 3.14 -53.06
CA SER A 113 14.89 1.70 -53.01
C SER A 113 13.99 1.08 -51.96
N PRO A 114 13.44 -0.11 -52.26
CA PRO A 114 12.32 -0.64 -51.51
C PRO A 114 12.78 -1.36 -50.25
N ALA A 115 11.91 -1.30 -49.26
CA ALA A 115 12.01 -1.97 -47.97
C ALA A 115 12.12 -3.49 -48.15
N GLN A 116 13.20 -4.06 -47.72
CA GLN A 116 13.33 -5.49 -47.43
C GLN A 116 13.37 -5.65 -45.92
N SER A 117 12.32 -6.27 -45.42
CA SER A 117 12.23 -6.79 -44.07
C SER A 117 13.22 -7.94 -43.91
N ASN A 118 14.21 -7.77 -43.06
CA ASN A 118 14.94 -8.89 -42.47
C ASN A 118 14.65 -8.94 -40.97
N LEU A 119 13.67 -9.75 -40.65
CA LEU A 119 13.48 -10.26 -39.30
C LEU A 119 14.49 -11.39 -39.09
N THR A 120 15.61 -11.10 -38.46
CA THR A 120 16.59 -12.11 -38.07
C THR A 120 16.12 -12.75 -36.77
N THR A 121 15.65 -13.97 -36.87
CA THR A 121 15.48 -14.89 -35.75
C THR A 121 16.88 -15.17 -35.17
N LEU A 122 17.13 -14.75 -33.97
CA LEU A 122 18.27 -15.21 -33.17
C LEU A 122 17.89 -16.55 -32.55
N ASN A 123 18.32 -17.62 -33.19
CA ASN A 123 18.57 -18.88 -32.54
C ASN A 123 19.99 -18.81 -31.94
N SER A 124 20.08 -18.91 -30.65
CA SER A 124 21.32 -19.25 -29.98
C SER A 124 21.17 -20.62 -29.37
N GLU A 125 21.72 -21.60 -30.05
CA GLU A 125 22.31 -22.78 -29.42
C GLU A 125 23.74 -22.39 -29.00
N ASP A 126 24.09 -22.65 -27.77
CA ASP A 126 25.13 -23.51 -27.27
C ASP A 126 25.55 -23.16 -25.84
N ASP A 127 25.51 -24.19 -25.10
CA ASP A 127 26.28 -24.66 -23.95
C ASP A 127 27.36 -23.78 -23.33
N SER A 128 27.23 -23.55 -22.01
CA SER A 128 28.16 -24.17 -21.04
C SER A 128 27.87 -23.67 -19.63
N ASP A 129 27.85 -24.65 -18.72
CA ASP A 129 27.80 -24.59 -17.27
C ASP A 129 28.72 -23.52 -16.65
N SER A 130 28.17 -22.74 -15.72
CA SER A 130 28.84 -22.48 -14.45
C SER A 130 27.85 -21.84 -13.45
N GLU A 131 27.58 -22.57 -12.39
CA GLU A 131 26.96 -22.09 -11.17
C GLU A 131 27.80 -20.95 -10.59
N ALA A 132 27.19 -19.80 -10.35
CA ALA A 132 27.76 -18.79 -9.48
C ALA A 132 26.67 -18.35 -8.49
N GLU A 133 26.83 -18.80 -7.26
CA GLU A 133 26.11 -18.33 -6.09
C GLU A 133 26.43 -16.85 -5.86
N ASP A 134 25.41 -16.03 -5.85
CA ASP A 134 25.48 -14.63 -5.44
C ASP A 134 25.59 -14.56 -3.91
N LYS A 135 26.80 -14.37 -3.42
CA LYS A 135 27.06 -14.01 -2.03
C LYS A 135 27.11 -12.49 -1.88
N VAL A 136 26.13 -11.99 -1.19
CA VAL A 136 26.12 -10.61 -0.65
C VAL A 136 27.30 -10.46 0.31
N TYR A 137 28.19 -9.53 0.02
CA TYR A 137 29.30 -9.14 0.89
C TYR A 137 28.83 -8.08 1.91
N LEU A 138 28.81 -8.48 3.16
CA LEU A 138 28.90 -7.58 4.29
C LEU A 138 30.38 -7.30 4.58
N GLY A 139 30.77 -6.06 4.41
CA GLY A 139 32.12 -5.61 4.73
C GLY A 139 32.32 -5.45 6.22
N ASP A 140 33.19 -6.26 6.77
CA ASP A 140 33.69 -6.14 8.14
C ASP A 140 35.05 -5.43 8.10
N THR A 141 35.15 -4.27 8.75
CA THR A 141 36.40 -3.55 8.95
C THR A 141 37.06 -4.00 10.22
N LYS A 142 38.16 -4.70 10.11
CA LYS A 142 39.16 -4.76 11.20
C LYS A 142 40.53 -4.43 10.61
N GLY A 143 41.11 -3.41 11.28
CA GLY A 143 42.38 -2.89 11.00
C GLY A 143 43.56 -3.78 11.47
N SER A 144 44.70 -3.48 10.99
CA SER A 144 45.96 -3.60 11.75
C SER A 144 47.12 -3.01 10.98
N THR A 145 47.73 -2.03 11.59
CA THR A 145 49.13 -1.80 12.03
C THR A 145 50.19 -1.46 10.99
N SER A 146 50.79 -0.39 11.30
CA SER A 146 52.17 0.04 11.57
C SER A 146 52.82 0.77 10.39
N SER A 147 53.61 1.84 10.51
CA SER A 147 54.48 2.36 11.55
C SER A 147 55.09 3.68 11.09
N THR A 148 55.47 4.50 12.08
CA THR A 148 56.58 5.49 12.13
C THR A 148 56.47 6.73 11.24
N GLY A 149 56.61 7.91 11.74
CA GLY A 149 57.36 8.53 12.78
C GLY A 149 57.24 10.04 12.79
N SER A 150 57.48 10.66 13.93
CA SER A 150 58.03 11.98 14.24
C SER A 150 57.33 13.20 13.64
N GLY A 151 57.00 14.19 14.40
CA GLY A 151 57.46 14.84 15.56
C GLY A 151 56.72 16.14 15.82
N GLU A 152 56.72 16.52 17.08
CA GLU A 152 56.78 17.85 17.70
C GLU A 152 55.57 18.79 17.57
N GLU A 153 54.83 18.92 18.66
CA GLU A 153 54.82 19.97 19.72
C GLU A 153 54.28 21.32 19.30
N ASN A 154 53.20 21.80 19.87
CA ASN A 154 53.20 22.74 20.98
C ASN A 154 51.79 23.20 21.38
N GLU A 155 51.53 23.02 22.64
CA GLU A 155 50.83 23.79 23.65
C GLU A 155 50.23 25.14 23.26
N ASN A 156 49.00 25.38 23.70
CA ASN A 156 48.69 26.35 24.76
C ASN A 156 47.19 26.51 24.99
N GLN A 157 46.78 26.12 26.17
CA GLN A 157 45.72 26.76 26.93
C GLN A 157 46.37 27.88 27.74
N PRO A 158 45.70 28.93 28.22
CA PRO A 158 44.89 28.84 29.43
C PRO A 158 43.68 29.82 29.53
N ASP A 159 42.76 29.47 30.41
CA ASP A 159 42.12 30.19 31.55
C ASP A 159 41.70 31.66 31.33
N ASP A 160 40.67 32.15 31.86
CA ASP A 160 40.07 32.11 33.19
C ASP A 160 38.89 33.12 33.29
N THR A 161 37.95 32.78 34.14
CA THR A 161 37.22 33.58 35.13
C THR A 161 36.15 34.63 34.79
N THR A 162 35.07 34.35 35.45
CA THR A 162 34.30 35.13 36.44
C THR A 162 33.11 35.97 36.03
N GLY A 163 32.07 35.67 36.76
CA GLY A 163 31.20 36.56 37.54
C GLY A 163 29.89 36.94 36.88
N GLY A 164 28.75 36.67 37.35
CA GLY A 164 28.16 36.90 38.62
C GLY A 164 26.87 37.68 38.47
N GLU A 165 25.89 37.25 39.22
CA GLU A 165 24.80 37.98 39.86
C GLU A 165 23.40 38.06 39.26
N GLU A 166 22.57 37.42 39.99
CA GLU A 166 21.19 37.59 40.44
C GLU A 166 20.46 38.90 40.12
N SER A 167 19.16 38.78 39.82
CA SER A 167 18.14 39.51 40.58
C SER A 167 16.70 39.10 40.18
N LYS A 168 16.02 38.49 41.09
CA LYS A 168 14.63 38.52 41.54
C LYS A 168 13.84 39.78 41.13
N ASN A 169 12.57 39.55 40.76
CA ASN A 169 11.41 40.16 41.45
C ASN A 169 10.08 39.70 40.82
N GLN A 170 9.26 39.08 41.61
CA GLN A 170 7.81 39.19 41.61
C GLN A 170 7.43 40.36 42.52
N PRO A 171 6.25 41.01 42.43
CA PRO A 171 5.01 40.46 42.98
C PRO A 171 3.68 40.93 42.34
N ASP A 172 2.62 40.20 42.71
CA ASP A 172 1.25 40.57 43.16
C ASP A 172 0.38 41.50 42.30
N ASP A 173 -0.90 41.43 42.29
CA ASP A 173 -1.94 40.92 43.19
C ASP A 173 -3.35 41.18 42.59
N THR A 174 -4.34 40.41 43.07
CA THR A 174 -5.77 40.72 43.36
C THR A 174 -6.75 40.77 42.22
N THR A 175 -7.86 40.16 42.21
CA THR A 175 -9.06 39.92 43.04
C THR A 175 -10.15 39.43 42.07
N GLY A 176 -11.08 38.60 42.33
CA GLY A 176 -11.95 38.19 43.39
C GLY A 176 -13.25 37.67 42.87
N GLY A 177 -13.88 36.82 43.62
CA GLY A 177 -15.32 36.69 43.87
C GLY A 177 -15.96 35.41 43.25
N GLU A 178 -16.19 34.37 44.07
CA GLU A 178 -17.41 34.04 44.86
C GLU A 178 -18.59 33.58 43.96
N GLU A 179 -19.33 32.61 44.21
CA GLU A 179 -19.87 31.73 45.29
C GLU A 179 -20.60 30.56 44.61
N ASN A 180 -20.96 29.44 45.09
CA ASN A 180 -21.30 28.80 46.34
C ASN A 180 -22.01 27.47 46.05
N GLU A 181 -21.73 26.50 46.89
CA GLU A 181 -22.54 25.48 47.58
C GLU A 181 -23.26 24.39 46.77
N THR A 182 -23.23 23.13 47.13
CA THR A 182 -23.43 22.46 48.43
C THR A 182 -23.01 20.97 48.39
N ASP A 183 -22.30 20.56 49.45
CA ASP A 183 -22.21 19.20 49.97
C ASP A 183 -23.42 18.94 50.89
N PRO A 184 -23.81 17.70 51.34
CA PRO A 184 -23.02 16.91 52.26
C PRO A 184 -23.29 15.37 52.37
N THR A 185 -22.43 14.76 53.14
CA THR A 185 -22.52 13.66 54.17
C THR A 185 -21.98 12.29 53.78
N LYS A 186 -20.82 11.94 54.33
CA LYS A 186 -20.42 11.28 55.60
C LYS A 186 -21.08 9.92 55.91
N LYS A 187 -20.31 8.89 56.12
CA LYS A 187 -19.66 8.38 57.37
C LYS A 187 -19.05 6.99 57.16
N ASP A 188 -17.94 6.78 57.56
CA ASP A 188 -17.22 6.31 58.74
C ASP A 188 -16.78 4.83 58.73
N GLN A 189 -15.49 4.70 58.90
CA GLN A 189 -14.67 4.02 59.93
C GLN A 189 -14.71 2.47 59.94
N THR A 190 -13.64 1.78 60.06
CA THR A 190 -12.49 1.59 60.93
C THR A 190 -11.76 0.35 60.46
N GLY A 191 -10.49 0.08 60.45
CA GLY A 191 -9.43 0.28 61.35
C GLY A 191 -8.61 -0.99 61.50
N GLY A 192 -7.28 -0.88 61.62
CA GLY A 192 -6.40 -1.88 62.25
C GLY A 192 -5.38 -2.52 61.36
N LYS A 193 -4.12 -2.03 61.28
CA LYS A 193 -2.90 -2.38 62.04
C LYS A 193 -2.59 -3.90 62.09
N ASN A 194 -1.46 -4.43 61.76
CA ASN A 194 -0.08 -4.05 62.06
C ASN A 194 0.91 -5.16 61.60
N THR A 195 2.13 -4.79 61.28
CA THR A 195 3.43 -5.45 61.56
C THR A 195 3.74 -6.75 60.77
N GLY A 196 4.90 -6.97 60.27
CA GLY A 196 6.21 -6.37 60.31
C GLY A 196 7.24 -7.36 59.83
N ALA A 197 8.28 -6.81 59.25
CA ALA A 197 9.66 -7.25 59.31
C ALA A 197 10.11 -8.63 58.76
N GLY A 198 11.05 -8.62 57.89
CA GLY A 198 12.46 -8.90 58.04
C GLY A 198 13.00 -9.76 56.89
N SER A 199 13.82 -9.19 56.03
CA SER A 199 15.28 -9.33 55.95
C SER A 199 15.82 -10.75 55.80
N SER A 200 16.47 -11.01 54.69
CA SER A 200 17.92 -11.24 54.57
C SER A 200 18.26 -12.12 53.37
N ASP A 201 19.11 -11.55 52.53
CA ASP A 201 20.08 -12.29 51.70
C ASP A 201 21.09 -13.00 52.61
N PRO A 202 21.80 -14.05 52.14
CA PRO A 202 23.15 -13.75 51.67
C PRO A 202 23.67 -14.62 50.50
N GLU A 203 24.67 -14.03 49.85
CA GLU A 203 25.68 -14.58 48.95
C GLU A 203 26.32 -15.91 49.38
N SER A 204 26.81 -16.73 48.45
CA SER A 204 28.24 -16.86 48.11
C SER A 204 28.56 -18.11 47.27
N LYS A 205 29.36 -17.84 46.22
CA LYS A 205 30.60 -18.51 45.77
C LYS A 205 30.66 -20.04 45.69
N GLY A 206 31.05 -20.51 44.52
CA GLY A 206 32.43 -20.88 44.24
C GLY A 206 32.61 -22.24 43.62
N SER A 207 33.31 -22.21 42.52
CA SER A 207 34.50 -22.90 42.03
C SER A 207 34.37 -24.35 41.54
N GLU A 208 34.75 -24.44 40.31
CA GLU A 208 35.92 -25.10 39.68
C GLU A 208 35.87 -26.63 39.48
N SER A 209 36.05 -27.00 38.27
CA SER A 209 37.17 -27.73 37.61
C SER A 209 36.95 -29.23 37.32
N GLY A 210 37.44 -29.58 36.13
CA GLY A 210 38.06 -30.87 35.83
C GLY A 210 37.57 -31.56 34.54
N THR A 211 38.12 -31.23 33.47
CA THR A 211 39.09 -31.86 32.56
C THR A 211 38.89 -33.33 32.10
N SER A 212 39.06 -33.45 30.81
CA SER A 212 39.67 -34.58 30.03
C SER A 212 38.78 -35.79 29.75
N GLY A 213 38.78 -36.35 28.57
CA GLY A 213 39.63 -36.46 27.43
C GLY A 213 39.09 -37.50 26.47
N SER A 214 39.26 -37.21 25.22
CA SER A 214 40.01 -37.90 24.18
C SER A 214 39.55 -39.26 23.61
N ALA A 215 39.56 -39.25 22.27
CA ALA A 215 39.85 -40.28 21.27
C ALA A 215 38.71 -41.22 20.91
N GLY A 216 38.34 -41.40 19.68
CA GLY A 216 39.05 -41.54 18.43
C GLY A 216 38.48 -42.76 17.71
N GLY A 217 38.28 -42.66 16.40
CA GLY A 217 38.14 -43.87 15.62
C GLY A 217 37.13 -43.81 14.45
N THR A 218 37.57 -43.35 13.31
CA THR A 218 37.18 -43.86 12.00
C THR A 218 38.03 -45.08 11.67
N PRO A 219 37.84 -45.94 10.64
CA PRO A 219 37.13 -45.74 9.38
C PRO A 219 36.51 -47.03 8.75
N THR A 220 36.07 -46.87 7.52
CA THR A 220 36.16 -47.75 6.33
C THR A 220 34.90 -48.44 5.79
N THR A 221 34.51 -47.94 4.64
CA THR A 221 34.36 -48.61 3.31
C THR A 221 33.60 -49.92 3.15
N GLY A 222 32.77 -49.95 2.13
CA GLY A 222 32.28 -51.18 1.50
C GLY A 222 31.25 -50.92 0.42
N SER A 223 31.71 -50.74 -0.78
CA SER A 223 31.13 -50.91 -2.12
C SER A 223 30.40 -52.25 -2.27
N GLU A 224 29.28 -52.27 -3.04
CA GLU A 224 29.13 -53.10 -4.25
C GLU A 224 27.67 -53.13 -4.75
N THR A 225 27.50 -52.78 -6.00
CA THR A 225 26.45 -53.20 -6.93
C THR A 225 26.81 -54.59 -7.51
N PRO A 226 26.02 -55.34 -8.31
CA PRO A 226 24.96 -54.94 -9.26
C PRO A 226 23.80 -55.96 -9.49
N ALA A 227 22.97 -55.62 -10.48
CA ALA A 227 22.35 -56.41 -11.52
C ALA A 227 20.84 -56.73 -11.52
N GLU A 228 20.20 -56.15 -12.52
CA GLU A 228 19.31 -56.69 -13.58
C GLU A 228 18.03 -57.47 -13.23
N GLY A 229 16.95 -57.04 -13.92
CA GLY A 229 15.83 -57.92 -14.29
C GLY A 229 14.49 -57.22 -14.59
N THR A 230 14.34 -56.72 -15.79
CA THR A 230 13.24 -56.75 -16.77
C THR A 230 11.73 -56.61 -16.40
N GLU A 231 11.12 -55.70 -17.23
CA GLU A 231 9.78 -55.65 -17.84
C GLU A 231 8.58 -55.39 -16.92
N GLY A 232 7.86 -54.28 -17.13
CA GLY A 232 7.10 -53.76 -18.23
C GLY A 232 5.76 -53.28 -17.69
N THR A 233 5.38 -52.10 -17.93
CA THR A 233 4.08 -51.60 -18.42
C THR A 233 3.91 -50.12 -18.20
N GLU A 234 3.43 -49.50 -19.24
CA GLU A 234 3.11 -48.08 -19.44
C GLU A 234 2.37 -47.41 -18.29
N SER A 235 2.83 -46.23 -17.90
CA SER A 235 1.98 -45.18 -17.40
C SER A 235 2.53 -43.83 -17.76
N THR A 236 1.74 -43.10 -18.45
CA THR A 236 1.80 -41.73 -18.90
C THR A 236 2.61 -40.78 -18.03
N GLU A 237 3.69 -40.28 -18.59
CA GLU A 237 4.44 -39.15 -18.05
C GLU A 237 3.64 -37.86 -18.21
N SER A 238 3.32 -37.22 -17.10
CA SER A 238 3.02 -35.79 -17.06
C SER A 238 4.32 -35.04 -16.75
N SER A 239 4.92 -34.48 -17.77
CA SER A 239 6.08 -33.64 -17.66
C SER A 239 5.73 -32.35 -16.90
N LEU A 240 6.27 -32.19 -15.70
CA LEU A 240 6.38 -30.91 -15.03
C LEU A 240 7.42 -30.06 -15.77
N SER A 241 6.97 -29.16 -16.62
CA SER A 241 7.80 -28.09 -17.13
C SER A 241 7.86 -26.95 -16.11
N THR A 242 9.03 -26.69 -15.57
CA THR A 242 9.36 -25.45 -14.85
C THR A 242 8.98 -24.24 -15.69
N PRO A 243 8.26 -23.23 -15.14
CA PRO A 243 7.94 -22.03 -15.90
C PRO A 243 9.18 -21.16 -15.99
N LYS A 244 9.73 -21.02 -17.18
CA LYS A 244 10.58 -19.89 -17.55
C LYS A 244 9.75 -18.62 -17.34
N SER A 245 10.28 -17.68 -16.56
CA SER A 245 9.68 -16.35 -16.39
C SER A 245 9.54 -15.66 -17.74
N GLN A 246 8.34 -15.74 -18.31
CA GLN A 246 7.96 -14.85 -19.40
C GLN A 246 7.51 -13.54 -18.76
N PHE A 247 8.20 -12.47 -19.08
CA PHE A 247 7.69 -11.12 -18.90
C PHE A 247 6.44 -11.00 -19.77
N THR A 248 5.27 -11.15 -19.16
CA THR A 248 4.00 -10.92 -19.84
C THR A 248 3.72 -9.43 -19.72
N TYR A 249 3.87 -8.73 -20.83
CA TYR A 249 3.38 -7.38 -21.02
C TYR A 249 1.84 -7.43 -20.93
N THR A 250 1.27 -7.00 -19.82
CA THR A 250 -0.17 -6.84 -19.66
C THR A 250 -0.59 -5.49 -20.20
N GLY A 251 -0.68 -5.39 -21.52
CA GLY A 251 -1.22 -4.24 -22.21
C GLY A 251 -1.47 -4.58 -23.67
N ALA A 252 -2.69 -4.95 -23.96
CA ALA A 252 -3.21 -5.36 -25.25
C ALA A 252 -2.74 -6.76 -25.72
N SER A 253 -3.67 -7.69 -25.77
CA SER A 253 -3.45 -8.94 -26.49
C SER A 253 -3.25 -8.59 -27.96
N LEU A 254 -2.03 -8.74 -28.44
CA LEU A 254 -1.71 -8.59 -29.85
C LEU A 254 -2.41 -9.74 -30.60
N LYS A 255 -3.55 -9.46 -31.22
CA LYS A 255 -4.09 -10.35 -32.24
C LYS A 255 -3.23 -10.09 -33.48
N VAL A 256 -2.40 -11.05 -33.82
CA VAL A 256 -1.78 -11.08 -35.15
C VAL A 256 -2.93 -11.33 -36.13
N ALA A 257 -3.14 -10.41 -37.05
CA ALA A 257 -4.15 -10.58 -38.09
C ALA A 257 -3.88 -11.87 -38.88
N ASP A 258 -4.86 -12.74 -38.97
CA ASP A 258 -4.77 -13.95 -39.78
C ASP A 258 -4.79 -13.54 -41.28
N ALA A 259 -4.20 -14.36 -42.12
CA ALA A 259 -4.14 -14.08 -43.57
C ALA A 259 -5.50 -13.95 -44.24
N ASN A 260 -6.58 -14.27 -43.50
CA ASN A 260 -7.97 -14.20 -43.93
C ASN A 260 -8.78 -13.03 -43.39
N ASP A 261 -8.12 -12.14 -42.60
CA ASP A 261 -8.80 -10.94 -42.07
C ASP A 261 -9.02 -9.92 -43.19
N ASP A 262 -10.16 -9.22 -43.10
CA ASP A 262 -10.50 -8.18 -44.05
C ASP A 262 -9.56 -6.94 -43.93
N GLU A 263 -9.62 -6.08 -44.93
CA GLU A 263 -8.70 -4.92 -45.05
C GLU A 263 -8.94 -3.89 -43.89
N GLU A 264 -10.13 -3.87 -43.31
CA GLU A 264 -10.49 -2.98 -42.18
C GLU A 264 -9.86 -3.46 -40.89
N THR A 265 -9.86 -4.77 -40.62
CA THR A 265 -9.20 -5.38 -39.43
C THR A 265 -7.69 -5.28 -39.50
N ARG A 266 -7.09 -5.35 -40.69
CA ARG A 266 -5.66 -5.13 -40.92
C ARG A 266 -5.26 -3.68 -40.65
N ASN A 267 -6.06 -2.72 -41.11
CA ASN A 267 -5.79 -1.30 -40.88
C ASN A 267 -5.87 -0.91 -39.39
N GLU A 268 -6.85 -1.46 -38.66
CA GLU A 268 -6.95 -1.25 -37.22
C GLU A 268 -5.78 -1.85 -36.45
N SER A 269 -5.33 -3.06 -36.82
CA SER A 269 -4.17 -3.71 -36.18
C SER A 269 -2.87 -2.98 -36.47
N THR A 270 -2.70 -2.43 -37.68
CA THR A 270 -1.53 -1.64 -38.05
C THR A 270 -1.50 -0.31 -37.34
N THR A 271 -2.63 0.37 -37.19
CA THR A 271 -2.71 1.63 -36.43
C THR A 271 -2.46 1.46 -34.93
N VAL A 272 -2.87 0.33 -34.35
CA VAL A 272 -2.59 0.01 -32.94
C VAL A 272 -1.10 -0.28 -32.73
N LEU A 273 -0.47 -0.99 -33.66
CA LEU A 273 0.98 -1.27 -33.64
C LEU A 273 1.82 -0.01 -33.84
N GLU A 274 1.42 0.86 -34.75
CA GLU A 274 2.09 2.15 -34.99
C GLU A 274 1.96 3.06 -33.78
N ARG A 275 0.79 3.18 -33.16
CA ARG A 275 0.59 3.93 -31.91
C ARG A 275 1.37 3.34 -30.75
N ALA A 276 1.43 2.02 -30.59
CA ALA A 276 2.24 1.38 -29.58
C ALA A 276 3.74 1.60 -29.82
N ALA A 277 4.19 1.58 -31.06
CA ALA A 277 5.58 1.84 -31.44
C ALA A 277 5.94 3.34 -31.29
N GLU A 278 5.03 4.26 -31.60
CA GLU A 278 5.21 5.70 -31.36
C GLU A 278 5.24 6.01 -29.88
N ASN A 279 4.38 5.42 -29.06
CA ASN A 279 4.41 5.56 -27.61
C ASN A 279 5.70 4.98 -27.01
N PHE A 280 6.17 3.83 -27.49
CA PHE A 280 7.42 3.22 -27.03
C PHE A 280 8.65 4.05 -27.44
N ARG A 281 8.66 4.66 -28.61
CA ARG A 281 9.70 5.59 -29.05
C ARG A 281 9.67 6.90 -28.28
N SER A 282 8.47 7.46 -28.04
CA SER A 282 8.33 8.73 -27.33
C SER A 282 8.79 8.63 -25.86
N THR A 283 8.57 7.50 -25.19
CA THR A 283 8.97 7.31 -23.79
C THR A 283 10.49 7.12 -23.62
N ALA A 284 11.18 6.52 -24.59
CA ALA A 284 12.63 6.30 -24.51
C ALA A 284 13.47 7.53 -24.95
N GLU A 285 12.93 8.35 -25.85
CA GLU A 285 13.68 9.48 -26.46
C GLU A 285 13.49 10.82 -25.70
N ASN A 286 12.54 10.92 -24.75
CA ASN A 286 12.16 12.20 -24.13
C ASN A 286 12.45 12.30 -22.64
N VAL A 287 13.39 11.50 -22.11
CA VAL A 287 13.82 11.63 -20.71
C VAL A 287 14.59 12.92 -20.52
N THR A 288 14.15 13.76 -19.60
CA THR A 288 14.84 14.99 -19.24
C THR A 288 15.20 15.02 -17.75
N ASN A 289 16.19 15.82 -17.38
CA ASN A 289 16.49 16.16 -15.98
C ASN A 289 15.92 17.53 -15.55
N TYR A 290 15.18 18.17 -16.42
CA TYR A 290 14.43 19.39 -16.05
C TYR A 290 13.24 19.02 -15.16
N VAL A 291 12.87 19.90 -14.24
CA VAL A 291 11.85 19.65 -13.21
C VAL A 291 10.66 20.60 -13.36
N ILE A 292 9.54 20.19 -12.79
CA ILE A 292 8.31 20.98 -12.73
C ILE A 292 8.07 21.39 -11.28
N ARG A 293 7.89 22.70 -11.06
CA ARG A 293 7.51 23.26 -9.78
C ARG A 293 6.18 24.01 -9.90
N ILE A 294 5.20 23.61 -9.12
CA ILE A 294 3.87 24.22 -9.10
C ILE A 294 3.67 24.90 -7.74
N ILE A 295 3.41 26.20 -7.74
CA ILE A 295 3.20 27.01 -6.54
C ILE A 295 1.85 27.69 -6.63
N ASN A 296 0.82 27.14 -6.02
CA ASN A 296 -0.51 27.75 -5.98
C ASN A 296 -0.73 28.48 -4.65
N LYS A 297 -0.66 29.80 -4.63
CA LYS A 297 -0.91 30.64 -3.45
C LYS A 297 -2.36 31.12 -3.35
N ALA A 298 -3.14 30.97 -4.41
CA ALA A 298 -4.52 31.44 -4.47
C ALA A 298 -5.45 30.50 -3.69
N LYS A 299 -5.94 30.95 -2.53
CA LYS A 299 -6.83 30.18 -1.65
C LYS A 299 -8.26 30.13 -2.22
N GLY A 300 -8.99 29.08 -1.88
CA GLY A 300 -10.39 28.87 -2.24
C GLY A 300 -10.60 27.90 -3.40
N ASN A 301 -11.75 27.23 -3.41
CA ASN A 301 -12.06 26.18 -4.38
C ASN A 301 -12.14 26.71 -5.83
N ASP A 302 -12.57 27.96 -6.02
CA ASP A 302 -12.69 28.58 -7.35
C ASP A 302 -11.32 28.94 -7.95
N ASN A 303 -10.26 28.88 -7.15
CA ASN A 303 -8.89 29.20 -7.51
C ASN A 303 -8.01 27.93 -7.73
N THR A 304 -8.62 26.79 -7.98
CA THR A 304 -7.88 25.57 -8.28
C THR A 304 -7.01 25.80 -9.54
N LEU A 305 -5.75 25.39 -9.44
CA LEU A 305 -4.83 25.38 -10.57
C LEU A 305 -4.89 24.01 -11.24
N ASN A 306 -5.22 23.98 -12.53
CA ASN A 306 -5.29 22.76 -13.31
C ASN A 306 -4.03 22.62 -14.18
N VAL A 307 -3.35 21.50 -14.06
CA VAL A 307 -2.16 21.17 -14.87
C VAL A 307 -2.35 19.80 -15.49
N THR A 308 -2.21 19.71 -16.80
CA THR A 308 -2.24 18.44 -17.53
C THR A 308 -0.81 17.99 -17.83
N LEU A 309 -0.46 16.76 -17.44
CA LEU A 309 0.76 16.07 -17.82
C LEU A 309 0.45 15.17 -19.01
N ASP A 310 1.10 15.38 -20.15
CA ASP A 310 0.90 14.62 -21.41
C ASP A 310 2.23 14.01 -21.85
N ASN A 311 2.44 12.72 -21.55
CA ASN A 311 3.67 11.96 -21.85
C ASN A 311 4.94 12.59 -21.27
N VAL A 312 4.88 13.09 -20.04
CA VAL A 312 6.00 13.71 -19.33
C VAL A 312 6.93 12.63 -18.77
N ASN A 313 8.24 12.72 -19.04
CA ASN A 313 9.22 11.78 -18.55
C ASN A 313 10.44 12.52 -17.96
N ILE A 314 10.52 12.53 -16.63
CA ILE A 314 11.53 13.27 -15.86
C ILE A 314 12.34 12.29 -15.01
N LYS A 315 13.67 12.41 -15.10
CA LYS A 315 14.63 11.85 -14.15
C LYS A 315 15.44 12.99 -13.56
N ALA A 316 14.97 13.53 -12.45
CA ALA A 316 15.59 14.68 -11.79
C ALA A 316 16.99 14.34 -11.24
N LYS A 317 17.77 15.37 -10.93
CA LYS A 317 19.07 15.26 -10.25
C LYS A 317 19.03 16.16 -9.02
N ASN A 318 19.11 15.58 -7.83
CA ASN A 318 19.10 16.28 -6.54
C ASN A 318 17.89 17.21 -6.38
N ASP A 319 16.73 16.83 -6.92
CA ASP A 319 15.50 17.62 -6.88
C ASP A 319 14.27 16.72 -7.02
N ALA A 320 13.10 17.26 -6.71
CA ALA A 320 11.82 16.64 -7.04
C ALA A 320 11.57 16.70 -8.55
N ALA A 321 11.14 15.59 -9.17
CA ALA A 321 10.73 15.61 -10.57
C ALA A 321 9.54 16.54 -10.79
N LEU A 322 8.56 16.52 -9.87
CA LEU A 322 7.46 17.47 -9.80
C LEU A 322 7.16 17.79 -8.33
N SER A 323 7.13 19.08 -7.96
CA SER A 323 6.68 19.54 -6.66
C SER A 323 5.42 20.39 -6.75
N VAL A 324 4.51 20.23 -5.78
CA VAL A 324 3.28 21.02 -5.63
C VAL A 324 3.30 21.69 -4.27
N GLU A 325 3.23 23.02 -4.27
CA GLU A 325 3.39 23.87 -3.11
C GLU A 325 2.31 24.96 -3.05
N GLY A 326 2.20 25.61 -1.91
CA GLY A 326 1.31 26.76 -1.67
C GLY A 326 -0.08 26.34 -1.21
N ALA A 327 -0.81 27.30 -0.63
CA ALA A 327 -2.06 27.07 0.07
C ALA A 327 -3.31 26.88 -0.84
N GLY A 328 -3.14 27.01 -2.15
CA GLY A 328 -4.22 26.82 -3.13
C GLY A 328 -4.29 25.37 -3.63
N ASN A 329 -5.49 24.93 -3.97
CA ASN A 329 -5.72 23.59 -4.51
C ASN A 329 -5.12 23.43 -5.91
N THR A 330 -4.53 22.26 -6.17
CA THR A 330 -3.96 21.92 -7.48
C THR A 330 -4.54 20.61 -7.98
N THR A 331 -4.95 20.58 -9.25
CA THR A 331 -5.39 19.37 -9.93
C THR A 331 -4.40 19.01 -11.03
N ILE A 332 -3.87 17.80 -10.98
CA ILE A 332 -3.04 17.21 -12.03
C ILE A 332 -3.88 16.22 -12.82
N THR A 333 -4.08 16.51 -14.12
CA THR A 333 -4.76 15.62 -15.05
C THR A 333 -3.73 14.84 -15.85
N LEU A 334 -3.82 13.52 -15.81
CA LEU A 334 -2.91 12.62 -16.50
C LEU A 334 -3.44 12.32 -17.91
N LYS A 335 -2.57 12.40 -18.90
CA LYS A 335 -2.79 12.01 -20.27
C LYS A 335 -1.56 11.30 -20.81
N GLY A 336 -1.75 10.16 -21.49
CA GLY A 336 -0.65 9.31 -21.92
C GLY A 336 0.16 8.77 -20.73
N ASP A 337 1.41 8.38 -20.97
CA ASP A 337 2.26 7.76 -19.97
C ASP A 337 3.23 8.76 -19.36
N ASN A 338 3.11 9.01 -18.06
CA ASN A 338 3.94 9.95 -17.33
C ASN A 338 4.85 9.23 -16.35
N THR A 339 6.12 9.62 -16.30
CA THR A 339 7.12 9.09 -15.37
C THR A 339 7.83 10.22 -14.66
N LEU A 340 7.81 10.18 -13.33
CA LEU A 340 8.44 11.14 -12.45
C LEU A 340 9.40 10.40 -11.52
N THR A 341 10.69 10.51 -11.75
CA THR A 341 11.73 9.92 -10.90
C THR A 341 12.52 11.04 -10.25
N SER A 342 12.49 11.11 -8.95
CA SER A 342 13.21 12.12 -8.16
C SER A 342 14.54 11.59 -7.65
N ASP A 343 15.40 12.49 -7.19
CA ASP A 343 16.69 12.19 -6.59
C ASP A 343 16.94 13.14 -5.41
N GLY A 344 17.94 12.89 -4.58
CA GLY A 344 18.33 13.81 -3.51
C GLY A 344 17.36 13.90 -2.34
N GLN A 345 16.67 12.83 -1.98
CA GLN A 345 15.71 12.78 -0.85
C GLN A 345 14.37 13.49 -1.15
N HIS A 346 13.89 13.40 -2.36
CA HIS A 346 12.63 13.96 -2.80
C HIS A 346 11.61 12.89 -3.16
N ALA A 347 10.33 13.21 -3.00
CA ALA A 347 9.25 12.35 -3.49
C ALA A 347 9.13 12.44 -5.02
N GLY A 348 8.66 11.35 -5.64
CA GLY A 348 8.49 11.29 -7.09
C GLY A 348 7.53 12.37 -7.61
N LEU A 349 6.37 12.47 -7.00
CA LEU A 349 5.47 13.62 -7.01
C LEU A 349 5.42 14.16 -5.60
N GLU A 350 6.08 15.29 -5.39
CA GLU A 350 6.24 15.85 -4.05
C GLU A 350 5.07 16.75 -3.67
N HIS A 351 4.48 16.47 -2.51
CA HIS A 351 3.44 17.26 -1.88
C HIS A 351 3.59 17.15 -0.38
N ASN A 352 4.09 18.21 0.25
CA ASN A 352 4.26 18.30 1.68
C ASN A 352 3.08 19.05 2.30
N GLU A 353 2.65 18.66 3.51
CA GLU A 353 1.59 19.35 4.27
C GLU A 353 1.87 20.83 4.44
N LYS A 354 3.14 21.18 4.65
CA LYS A 354 3.58 22.56 4.88
C LYS A 354 4.66 22.99 3.90
N ASP A 355 4.79 24.32 3.73
CA ASP A 355 5.87 24.91 2.95
C ASP A 355 7.25 24.55 3.56
N TYR A 356 8.31 24.74 2.78
CA TYR A 356 9.70 24.47 3.21
C TYR A 356 10.07 25.08 4.56
N TYR A 357 9.42 26.16 4.97
CA TYR A 357 9.67 26.82 6.25
C TYR A 357 8.70 26.38 7.36
N GLY A 358 7.78 25.49 7.08
CA GLY A 358 6.77 24.98 8.04
C GLY A 358 5.73 26.02 8.47
N ARG A 359 5.50 27.06 7.66
CA ARG A 359 4.67 28.21 8.02
C ARG A 359 3.27 28.19 7.46
N GLU A 360 3.09 27.65 6.27
CA GLU A 360 1.80 27.62 5.58
C GLU A 360 1.45 26.19 5.18
N ASP A 361 0.21 25.82 5.45
CA ASP A 361 -0.34 24.55 4.97
C ASP A 361 -0.50 24.59 3.46
N THR A 362 -0.14 23.52 2.78
CA THR A 362 -0.38 23.36 1.35
C THR A 362 -1.85 23.03 1.09
N GLY A 363 -2.34 23.47 -0.07
CA GLY A 363 -3.68 23.12 -0.52
C GLY A 363 -3.79 21.63 -0.91
N LYS A 364 -4.99 21.21 -1.26
CA LYS A 364 -5.24 19.83 -1.69
C LYS A 364 -4.62 19.57 -3.07
N LEU A 365 -3.90 18.44 -3.18
CA LEU A 365 -3.48 17.86 -4.45
C LEU A 365 -4.54 16.87 -4.93
N THR A 366 -5.08 17.08 -6.13
CA THR A 366 -5.96 16.11 -6.80
C THR A 366 -5.26 15.55 -8.03
N ILE A 367 -5.19 14.21 -8.13
CA ILE A 367 -4.68 13.49 -9.30
C ILE A 367 -5.86 12.83 -10.00
N THR A 368 -6.02 13.09 -11.29
CA THR A 368 -7.12 12.56 -12.08
C THR A 368 -6.68 12.19 -13.49
N SER A 369 -7.56 11.57 -14.25
CA SER A 369 -7.34 11.23 -15.65
C SER A 369 -8.67 11.24 -16.39
N GLY A 370 -8.66 11.47 -17.68
CA GLY A 370 -9.80 11.19 -18.52
C GLY A 370 -10.16 9.70 -18.45
N ASN A 371 -11.41 9.41 -18.74
CA ASN A 371 -11.91 8.02 -18.84
C ASN A 371 -12.64 7.82 -20.16
N GLU A 372 -12.15 6.89 -20.97
CA GLU A 372 -12.77 6.49 -22.22
C GLU A 372 -13.15 5.01 -22.15
N ASN A 373 -14.46 4.73 -22.31
CA ASN A 373 -14.98 3.36 -22.28
C ASN A 373 -14.57 2.53 -21.03
N GLY A 374 -14.48 3.18 -19.85
CA GLY A 374 -14.10 2.54 -18.61
C GLY A 374 -12.57 2.36 -18.42
N ARG A 375 -11.76 2.97 -19.30
CA ARG A 375 -10.29 2.96 -19.18
C ARG A 375 -9.78 4.37 -18.91
N ASN A 376 -8.82 4.50 -18.00
CA ASN A 376 -8.10 5.75 -17.81
C ASN A 376 -7.29 6.10 -19.06
N THR A 377 -7.26 7.39 -19.42
CA THR A 377 -6.51 7.87 -20.60
C THR A 377 -5.09 8.27 -20.27
N GLY A 378 -4.71 8.25 -19.00
CA GLY A 378 -3.37 8.58 -18.54
C GLY A 378 -2.91 7.70 -17.39
N SER A 379 -1.60 7.49 -17.34
CA SER A 379 -0.88 6.79 -16.29
C SER A 379 0.16 7.70 -15.63
N LEU A 380 0.56 7.34 -14.41
CA LEU A 380 1.67 7.97 -13.69
C LEU A 380 2.51 6.91 -12.99
N THR A 381 3.80 6.90 -13.28
CA THR A 381 4.80 6.21 -12.47
C THR A 381 5.60 7.27 -11.70
N ALA A 382 5.47 7.28 -10.37
CA ALA A 382 6.19 8.20 -9.50
C ALA A 382 7.13 7.42 -8.57
N THR A 383 8.42 7.75 -8.62
CA THR A 383 9.47 7.09 -7.83
C THR A 383 10.18 8.11 -6.96
N GLY A 384 10.11 7.93 -5.65
CA GLY A 384 10.84 8.73 -4.66
C GLY A 384 12.30 8.34 -4.55
N SER A 385 13.05 9.10 -3.78
CA SER A 385 14.45 8.83 -3.43
C SER A 385 14.70 9.12 -1.95
N GLY A 386 15.67 8.44 -1.35
CA GLY A 386 16.13 8.67 0.03
C GLY A 386 15.00 8.70 1.04
N ALA A 387 14.37 7.69 1.45
CA ALA A 387 13.34 7.61 2.50
C ALA A 387 12.11 8.54 2.32
N SER A 388 11.86 8.98 1.08
CA SER A 388 10.70 9.82 0.71
C SER A 388 9.63 9.01 0.00
N ALA A 389 8.41 9.52 -0.03
CA ALA A 389 7.28 8.85 -0.67
C ALA A 389 7.44 8.76 -2.20
N GLY A 390 6.76 7.80 -2.84
CA GLY A 390 6.56 7.82 -4.29
C GLY A 390 5.68 8.99 -4.71
N ILE A 391 4.52 9.15 -4.06
CA ILE A 391 3.62 10.31 -4.16
C ILE A 391 3.34 10.78 -2.73
N GLY A 392 3.73 12.01 -2.40
CA GLY A 392 3.51 12.61 -1.10
C GLY A 392 4.69 13.34 -0.53
N SER A 393 5.01 13.17 0.77
CA SER A 393 6.02 14.00 1.40
C SER A 393 7.43 13.44 1.34
N VAL A 394 8.36 14.34 1.58
CA VAL A 394 9.79 14.04 1.67
C VAL A 394 10.16 13.46 3.04
N TRP A 395 11.36 12.92 3.14
CA TRP A 395 11.97 12.57 4.41
C TRP A 395 12.19 13.82 5.27
N ASN A 396 11.81 13.74 6.53
CA ASN A 396 12.02 14.83 7.49
C ASN A 396 13.50 14.94 7.87
N THR A 397 14.24 15.84 7.21
CA THR A 397 15.66 16.12 7.52
C THR A 397 15.85 17.08 8.71
N GLY A 398 14.80 17.42 9.44
CA GLY A 398 14.84 18.41 10.54
C GLY A 398 14.91 19.86 10.07
N LYS A 399 14.97 20.11 8.76
CA LYS A 399 14.92 21.46 8.16
C LYS A 399 13.54 21.81 7.65
N VAL A 400 12.79 20.83 7.17
CA VAL A 400 11.36 20.94 6.89
C VAL A 400 10.69 20.35 8.13
N SER A 401 10.26 21.19 9.05
CA SER A 401 9.65 20.73 10.27
C SER A 401 8.37 19.94 9.93
N ASN A 402 8.43 18.62 10.13
CA ASN A 402 7.27 17.80 10.42
C ASN A 402 6.24 17.65 9.31
N SER A 403 6.64 17.58 8.04
CA SER A 403 5.61 17.49 7.01
C SER A 403 5.11 16.07 6.82
N GLY A 404 3.82 15.88 7.14
CA GLY A 404 3.02 14.85 6.49
C GLY A 404 2.84 15.15 5.00
N ALA A 405 2.09 14.31 4.31
CA ALA A 405 1.80 14.54 2.90
C ALA A 405 0.64 15.53 2.66
N GLY A 406 0.02 16.06 3.73
CA GLY A 406 -1.16 16.90 3.62
C GLY A 406 -2.33 16.15 3.00
N THR A 407 -3.14 16.81 2.18
CA THR A 407 -4.32 16.21 1.56
C THR A 407 -4.08 15.83 0.10
N ILE A 408 -4.11 14.54 -0.19
CA ILE A 408 -3.98 13.96 -1.53
C ILE A 408 -5.27 13.23 -1.90
N GLU A 409 -5.84 13.55 -3.05
CA GLU A 409 -7.01 12.90 -3.60
C GLU A 409 -6.68 12.31 -4.98
N ILE A 410 -6.90 11.00 -5.18
CA ILE A 410 -6.68 10.32 -6.46
C ILE A 410 -8.03 9.84 -6.98
N THR A 411 -8.51 10.45 -8.07
CA THR A 411 -9.84 10.19 -8.63
C THR A 411 -9.82 9.43 -9.95
N GLY A 412 -8.65 9.30 -10.57
CA GLY A 412 -8.47 8.58 -11.83
C GLY A 412 -7.00 8.39 -12.16
N GLY A 413 -6.74 7.65 -13.23
CA GLY A 413 -5.39 7.30 -13.67
C GLY A 413 -4.96 5.91 -13.25
N ASP A 414 -4.04 5.35 -14.03
CA ASP A 414 -3.34 4.12 -13.69
C ASP A 414 -2.03 4.53 -12.98
N ILE A 415 -2.02 4.46 -11.64
CA ILE A 415 -0.97 5.02 -10.79
C ILE A 415 -0.04 3.93 -10.31
N THR A 416 1.25 4.08 -10.53
CA THR A 416 2.31 3.31 -9.90
C THR A 416 3.16 4.25 -9.04
N ALA A 417 3.13 4.04 -7.72
CA ALA A 417 3.87 4.84 -6.76
C ALA A 417 4.89 3.97 -6.02
N ILE A 418 6.13 4.38 -6.05
CA ILE A 418 7.26 3.64 -5.47
C ILE A 418 7.95 4.54 -4.45
N GLY A 419 7.75 4.24 -3.17
CA GLY A 419 8.49 4.87 -2.09
C GLY A 419 9.94 4.41 -2.08
N ALA A 420 10.83 5.24 -1.61
CA ALA A 420 12.23 4.90 -1.45
C ALA A 420 12.53 4.54 0.01
N SER A 421 13.29 3.49 0.21
CA SER A 421 13.64 3.01 1.55
C SER A 421 12.41 2.95 2.46
N ASP A 422 12.37 3.81 3.46
CA ASP A 422 11.38 3.82 4.53
C ASP A 422 10.19 4.76 4.28
N GLY A 423 10.14 5.45 3.13
CA GLY A 423 9.00 6.29 2.72
C GLY A 423 7.85 5.46 2.16
N ALA A 424 6.62 5.93 2.28
CA ALA A 424 5.44 5.25 1.75
C ALA A 424 5.41 5.22 0.21
N GLY A 425 4.75 4.22 -0.38
CA GLY A 425 4.43 4.27 -1.81
C GLY A 425 3.58 5.51 -2.13
N ILE A 426 2.44 5.67 -1.47
CA ILE A 426 1.61 6.88 -1.47
C ILE A 426 1.42 7.31 -0.02
N GLY A 427 1.86 8.53 0.32
CA GLY A 427 1.68 9.09 1.65
C GLY A 427 2.88 9.84 2.18
N SER A 428 3.30 9.60 3.43
CA SER A 428 4.40 10.37 4.01
C SER A 428 5.77 9.74 3.79
N GLY A 429 6.79 10.58 3.84
CA GLY A 429 8.17 10.15 4.07
C GLY A 429 8.37 9.67 5.50
N THR A 430 9.59 9.23 5.81
CA THR A 430 9.99 8.72 7.11
C THR A 430 9.92 9.81 8.19
N TRP A 431 9.52 9.42 9.42
CA TRP A 431 9.41 10.25 10.62
C TRP A 431 8.49 11.48 10.46
N ALA A 432 7.50 11.39 9.62
CA ALA A 432 6.52 12.45 9.49
C ALA A 432 5.71 12.64 10.79
N THR A 433 5.57 13.88 11.24
CA THR A 433 4.75 14.22 12.41
C THR A 433 3.53 15.06 12.04
N GLY A 434 3.45 15.51 10.78
CA GLY A 434 2.32 16.24 10.22
C GLY A 434 1.21 15.32 9.68
N GLU A 435 0.11 15.91 9.25
CA GLU A 435 -1.05 15.17 8.74
C GLU A 435 -0.83 14.59 7.35
N THR A 436 -1.34 13.38 7.15
CA THR A 436 -1.38 12.70 5.86
C THR A 436 -2.80 12.19 5.60
N ASN A 437 -3.50 12.83 4.67
CA ASN A 437 -4.88 12.49 4.32
C ASN A 437 -4.96 12.05 2.86
N ILE A 438 -5.10 10.73 2.64
CA ILE A 438 -5.16 10.12 1.30
C ILE A 438 -6.59 9.70 1.02
N THR A 439 -7.15 10.15 -0.11
CA THR A 439 -8.47 9.71 -0.58
C THR A 439 -8.33 9.09 -1.98
N ILE A 440 -8.81 7.85 -2.13
CA ILE A 440 -8.85 7.13 -3.41
C ILE A 440 -10.30 6.94 -3.82
N SER A 441 -10.64 7.37 -5.04
CA SER A 441 -12.01 7.34 -5.53
C SER A 441 -12.09 7.25 -7.07
N GLY A 442 -13.28 7.33 -7.61
CA GLY A 442 -13.53 7.39 -9.06
C GLY A 442 -13.08 6.13 -9.80
N THR A 443 -12.26 6.31 -10.81
CA THR A 443 -11.71 5.24 -11.67
C THR A 443 -10.24 4.96 -11.42
N ALA A 444 -9.68 5.47 -10.33
CA ALA A 444 -8.28 5.28 -9.97
C ALA A 444 -7.92 3.79 -9.87
N LYS A 445 -6.76 3.43 -10.43
CA LYS A 445 -6.15 2.11 -10.28
C LYS A 445 -4.76 2.29 -9.69
N ILE A 446 -4.56 1.72 -8.52
CA ILE A 446 -3.37 1.99 -7.70
C ILE A 446 -2.49 0.76 -7.60
N ASN A 447 -1.21 0.96 -7.86
CA ASN A 447 -0.14 0.04 -7.56
C ASN A 447 0.92 0.79 -6.74
N ALA A 448 0.90 0.60 -5.43
CA ALA A 448 1.76 1.33 -4.51
C ALA A 448 2.65 0.35 -3.73
N ARG A 449 3.94 0.67 -3.61
CA ARG A 449 4.89 -0.17 -2.89
C ARG A 449 6.07 0.64 -2.36
N THR A 450 6.74 0.05 -1.40
CA THR A 450 8.06 0.47 -0.95
C THR A 450 8.91 -0.76 -0.66
N ASP A 451 10.21 -0.59 -0.46
CA ASP A 451 11.14 -1.70 -0.28
C ASP A 451 11.54 -1.93 1.18
N GLN A 452 11.48 -0.88 2.04
CA GLN A 452 11.82 -0.94 3.46
C GLN A 452 10.72 -0.25 4.28
N GLY A 453 10.84 -0.12 5.55
CA GLY A 453 10.00 0.41 6.62
C GLY A 453 8.64 1.07 6.34
N GLY A 454 8.40 1.64 5.16
CA GLY A 454 7.18 2.38 4.87
C GLY A 454 5.97 1.51 4.49
N ALA A 455 4.79 2.08 4.52
CA ALA A 455 3.56 1.45 4.04
C ALA A 455 3.45 1.50 2.50
N GLY A 456 2.71 0.56 1.90
CA GLY A 456 2.33 0.68 0.50
C GLY A 456 1.49 1.95 0.26
N ILE A 457 0.43 2.13 1.06
CA ILE A 457 -0.42 3.33 1.09
C ILE A 457 -0.62 3.72 2.55
N GLY A 458 -0.12 4.91 2.94
CA GLY A 458 -0.24 5.40 4.30
C GLY A 458 0.95 6.20 4.77
N SER A 459 1.64 5.79 5.85
CA SER A 459 2.79 6.53 6.37
C SER A 459 4.13 5.86 6.09
N GLY A 460 5.20 6.65 6.08
CA GLY A 460 6.57 6.16 6.16
C GLY A 460 6.92 5.66 7.56
N ASP A 461 8.09 5.03 7.70
CA ASP A 461 8.62 4.52 8.96
C ASP A 461 8.70 5.59 10.05
N GLY A 462 8.43 5.21 11.30
CA GLY A 462 8.55 6.06 12.49
C GLY A 462 7.64 7.29 12.50
N SER A 463 6.64 7.35 11.61
CA SER A 463 5.72 8.49 11.51
C SER A 463 4.77 8.54 12.71
N THR A 464 4.62 9.71 13.31
CA THR A 464 3.75 9.95 14.47
C THR A 464 2.61 10.91 14.18
N GLY A 465 2.59 11.55 13.01
CA GLY A 465 1.48 12.37 12.53
C GLY A 465 0.24 11.54 12.24
N GLN A 466 -0.92 12.19 12.27
CA GLN A 466 -2.17 11.52 11.93
C GLN A 466 -2.18 11.12 10.46
N THR A 467 -2.32 9.84 10.19
CA THR A 467 -2.47 9.31 8.83
C THR A 467 -3.86 8.74 8.63
N THR A 468 -4.59 9.28 7.64
CA THR A 468 -5.92 8.81 7.27
C THR A 468 -5.91 8.35 5.81
N VAL A 469 -6.22 7.09 5.59
CA VAL A 469 -6.42 6.51 4.25
C VAL A 469 -7.91 6.25 4.05
N THR A 470 -8.53 6.92 3.08
CA THR A 470 -9.95 6.75 2.76
C THR A 470 -10.10 6.16 1.36
N ILE A 471 -10.72 4.98 1.26
CA ILE A 471 -11.01 4.31 0.00
C ILE A 471 -12.51 4.38 -0.25
N LYS A 472 -12.93 5.27 -1.17
CA LYS A 472 -14.34 5.48 -1.51
C LYS A 472 -14.81 4.60 -2.67
N SER A 473 -13.93 4.41 -3.64
CA SER A 473 -14.17 3.61 -4.84
C SER A 473 -12.83 3.41 -5.58
N GLY A 474 -12.87 2.92 -6.83
CA GLY A 474 -11.66 2.61 -7.59
C GLY A 474 -11.12 1.23 -7.28
N THR A 475 -9.89 0.97 -7.71
CA THR A 475 -9.24 -0.34 -7.55
C THR A 475 -7.82 -0.17 -7.02
N ILE A 476 -7.53 -0.76 -5.89
CA ILE A 476 -6.15 -0.95 -5.42
C ILE A 476 -5.67 -2.31 -5.94
N LYS A 477 -4.90 -2.28 -7.03
CA LYS A 477 -4.32 -3.46 -7.66
C LYS A 477 -3.34 -4.15 -6.73
N ASN A 478 -2.47 -3.35 -6.14
CA ASN A 478 -1.49 -3.81 -5.19
C ASN A 478 -1.11 -2.68 -4.25
N ALA A 479 -1.10 -2.95 -2.97
CA ALA A 479 -0.50 -2.13 -1.94
C ALA A 479 0.45 -3.03 -1.14
N THR A 480 1.75 -2.78 -1.21
CA THR A 480 2.75 -3.61 -0.56
C THR A 480 3.64 -2.75 0.32
N GLY A 481 3.62 -3.02 1.61
CA GLY A 481 4.56 -2.46 2.57
C GLY A 481 5.97 -3.01 2.37
N GLY A 482 6.95 -2.21 2.70
CA GLY A 482 8.33 -2.66 2.85
C GLY A 482 8.51 -3.49 4.11
N ASN A 483 9.72 -3.86 4.45
CA ASN A 483 9.99 -4.61 5.69
C ASN A 483 9.26 -3.94 6.86
N THR A 484 8.47 -4.69 7.61
CA THR A 484 7.70 -4.21 8.78
C THR A 484 6.57 -3.20 8.51
N GLY A 485 6.46 -2.64 7.31
CA GLY A 485 5.39 -1.71 6.94
C GLY A 485 4.12 -2.42 6.47
N ASP A 486 2.98 -1.79 6.65
CA ASP A 486 1.67 -2.32 6.25
C ASP A 486 1.45 -2.22 4.72
N GLY A 487 0.59 -3.09 4.19
CA GLY A 487 0.10 -2.92 2.83
C GLY A 487 -0.68 -1.60 2.70
N ILE A 488 -1.69 -1.42 3.54
CA ILE A 488 -2.48 -0.18 3.70
C ILE A 488 -2.54 0.11 5.18
N GLY A 489 -1.88 1.18 5.62
CA GLY A 489 -1.76 1.47 7.04
C GLY A 489 -0.55 2.31 7.40
N GLY A 490 0.25 1.87 8.35
CA GLY A 490 1.46 2.54 8.84
C GLY A 490 2.75 1.93 8.31
N GLY A 491 3.81 2.72 8.33
CA GLY A 491 5.17 2.18 8.27
C GLY A 491 5.57 1.54 9.61
N CYS A 492 6.78 0.98 9.67
CA CYS A 492 7.36 0.47 10.91
C CYS A 492 7.28 1.51 12.03
N ASP A 493 6.94 1.09 13.23
CA ASP A 493 6.83 1.95 14.42
C ASP A 493 5.92 3.20 14.28
N SER A 494 5.12 3.28 13.23
CA SER A 494 4.17 4.38 13.00
C SER A 494 2.96 4.30 13.94
N LYS A 495 2.29 5.44 14.14
CA LYS A 495 1.14 5.59 15.05
C LYS A 495 0.08 6.51 14.46
N ASN A 496 -1.11 6.48 15.06
CA ASN A 496 -2.25 7.34 14.67
C ASN A 496 -2.75 7.06 13.24
N ILE A 497 -2.83 5.78 12.91
CA ILE A 497 -3.26 5.30 11.60
C ILE A 497 -4.78 5.05 11.61
N THR A 498 -5.46 5.62 10.64
CA THR A 498 -6.89 5.41 10.43
C THR A 498 -7.15 5.00 8.99
N VAL A 499 -7.71 3.81 8.80
CA VAL A 499 -8.15 3.33 7.48
C VAL A 499 -9.68 3.34 7.44
N LYS A 500 -10.23 4.03 6.42
CA LYS A 500 -11.67 4.13 6.15
C LYS A 500 -11.97 3.52 4.79
N ILE A 501 -12.74 2.44 4.77
CA ILE A 501 -13.20 1.82 3.54
C ILE A 501 -14.68 2.14 3.38
N GLU A 502 -15.02 2.93 2.37
CA GLU A 502 -16.39 3.31 2.03
C GLU A 502 -16.91 2.52 0.81
N GLY A 503 -16.00 1.87 0.06
CA GLY A 503 -16.29 1.06 -1.10
C GLY A 503 -15.04 0.75 -1.93
N GLY A 504 -15.22 0.26 -3.16
CA GLY A 504 -14.11 -0.05 -4.07
C GLY A 504 -13.58 -1.48 -3.94
N THR A 505 -12.54 -1.78 -4.69
CA THR A 505 -11.91 -3.11 -4.73
C THR A 505 -10.45 -3.02 -4.30
N ILE A 506 -10.06 -3.82 -3.33
CA ILE A 506 -8.68 -4.05 -2.94
C ILE A 506 -8.30 -5.45 -3.46
N GLU A 507 -7.60 -5.51 -4.61
CA GLU A 507 -7.19 -6.78 -5.18
C GLU A 507 -6.12 -7.44 -4.32
N LYS A 508 -5.14 -6.65 -3.83
CA LYS A 508 -4.11 -7.13 -2.93
C LYS A 508 -3.61 -6.03 -2.00
N ALA A 509 -3.63 -6.32 -0.71
CA ALA A 509 -2.89 -5.61 0.32
C ALA A 509 -1.93 -6.60 0.99
N LYS A 510 -0.64 -6.26 1.08
CA LYS A 510 0.37 -7.12 1.69
C LYS A 510 1.28 -6.33 2.61
N GLY A 511 1.37 -6.76 3.86
CA GLY A 511 2.37 -6.29 4.81
C GLY A 511 3.77 -6.81 4.50
N GLY A 512 4.77 -6.05 4.87
CA GLY A 512 6.17 -6.44 4.78
C GLY A 512 6.58 -7.41 5.86
N ASP A 513 7.60 -8.21 5.57
CA ASP A 513 8.12 -9.19 6.51
C ASP A 513 8.89 -8.49 7.66
N GLY A 514 8.84 -9.03 8.87
CA GLY A 514 9.52 -8.50 10.04
C GLY A 514 11.05 -8.53 9.87
N TYR A 515 11.71 -7.58 10.48
CA TYR A 515 13.15 -7.47 10.44
C TYR A 515 13.75 -7.17 11.82
N GLY A 516 14.69 -7.99 12.26
CA GLY A 516 15.29 -7.85 13.59
C GLY A 516 14.25 -8.09 14.69
N SER A 517 14.06 -7.12 15.58
CA SER A 517 13.06 -7.19 16.65
C SER A 517 11.74 -6.51 16.30
N HIS A 518 11.64 -5.92 15.13
CA HIS A 518 10.41 -5.25 14.71
C HIS A 518 9.40 -6.24 14.16
N ASP A 519 8.14 -6.02 14.50
CA ASP A 519 7.02 -6.84 14.06
C ASP A 519 6.80 -6.66 12.54
N ALA A 520 6.26 -7.67 11.90
CA ALA A 520 5.89 -7.62 10.50
C ALA A 520 4.63 -6.76 10.29
N GLY A 521 4.53 -6.12 9.14
CA GLY A 521 3.37 -5.30 8.79
C GLY A 521 2.12 -6.11 8.50
N ASP A 522 0.96 -5.50 8.71
CA ASP A 522 -0.35 -6.07 8.38
C ASP A 522 -0.71 -5.87 6.90
N GLY A 523 -1.61 -6.70 6.39
CA GLY A 523 -2.18 -6.44 5.07
C GLY A 523 -2.95 -5.12 5.04
N ILE A 524 -3.90 -4.97 5.97
CA ILE A 524 -4.65 -3.73 6.23
C ILE A 524 -4.66 -3.47 7.72
N HIS A 525 -4.22 -2.28 8.14
CA HIS A 525 -4.09 -1.87 9.54
C HIS A 525 -4.82 -0.57 9.83
N SER A 526 -5.59 -0.55 10.91
CA SER A 526 -6.17 0.67 11.49
C SER A 526 -6.04 0.64 13.01
N ASP A 527 -5.44 1.66 13.62
CA ASP A 527 -5.36 1.79 15.09
C ASP A 527 -6.72 1.97 15.75
N GLY A 528 -7.70 2.49 15.02
CA GLY A 528 -9.07 2.73 15.45
C GLY A 528 -10.05 1.69 14.91
N GLU A 529 -11.30 2.09 14.85
CA GLU A 529 -12.38 1.28 14.25
C GLU A 529 -12.17 1.11 12.75
N LEU A 530 -12.49 -0.09 12.24
CA LEU A 530 -12.47 -0.40 10.82
C LEU A 530 -13.85 -0.93 10.39
N THR A 531 -14.36 -0.41 9.30
CA THR A 531 -15.59 -0.93 8.67
C THR A 531 -15.30 -1.32 7.24
N ILE A 532 -15.71 -2.53 6.86
CA ILE A 532 -15.72 -3.05 5.49
C ILE A 532 -17.17 -3.11 5.05
N PRO A 533 -17.67 -2.09 4.32
CA PRO A 533 -19.08 -1.98 3.96
C PRO A 533 -19.45 -2.94 2.81
N ASP A 534 -20.75 -3.11 2.58
CA ASP A 534 -21.32 -3.94 1.49
C ASP A 534 -20.84 -3.58 0.08
N LYS A 535 -20.34 -2.38 -0.11
CA LYS A 535 -19.79 -1.89 -1.39
C LYS A 535 -18.31 -2.16 -1.58
N ALA A 536 -17.64 -2.73 -0.59
CA ALA A 536 -16.23 -3.01 -0.62
C ALA A 536 -15.96 -4.49 -0.89
N THR A 537 -14.96 -4.76 -1.72
CA THR A 537 -14.44 -6.10 -1.95
C THR A 537 -12.94 -6.12 -1.67
N ILE A 538 -12.52 -6.94 -0.72
CA ILE A 538 -11.11 -7.23 -0.46
C ILE A 538 -10.83 -8.62 -1.01
N VAL A 539 -10.14 -8.69 -2.16
CA VAL A 539 -9.82 -9.99 -2.78
C VAL A 539 -8.75 -10.71 -1.97
N SER A 540 -7.71 -9.99 -1.54
CA SER A 540 -6.62 -10.57 -0.75
C SER A 540 -6.00 -9.55 0.19
N SER A 541 -5.90 -9.89 1.47
CA SER A 541 -5.15 -9.16 2.48
C SER A 541 -4.23 -10.11 3.24
N ILE A 542 -2.92 -9.85 3.23
CA ILE A 542 -1.90 -10.78 3.70
C ILE A 542 -0.95 -10.05 4.64
N GLY A 543 -0.80 -10.54 5.86
CA GLY A 543 0.21 -10.08 6.80
C GLY A 543 1.61 -10.57 6.45
N GLY A 544 2.62 -9.80 6.80
CA GLY A 544 4.03 -10.14 6.64
C GLY A 544 4.45 -11.26 7.62
N ASN A 545 5.51 -11.99 7.29
CA ASN A 545 6.08 -12.98 8.17
C ASN A 545 6.98 -12.33 9.23
N GLY A 546 6.97 -12.81 10.47
CA GLY A 546 7.95 -12.41 11.47
C GLY A 546 9.38 -12.84 11.08
N ASP A 547 10.40 -12.20 11.62
CA ASP A 547 11.79 -12.62 11.38
C ASP A 547 12.05 -13.99 11.99
N SER A 548 12.30 -14.99 11.15
CA SER A 548 12.55 -16.37 11.58
C SER A 548 13.80 -16.52 12.47
N ARG A 549 14.69 -15.53 12.47
CA ARG A 549 15.91 -15.50 13.29
C ARG A 549 15.65 -14.93 14.69
N ASN A 550 14.61 -14.10 14.84
CA ASN A 550 14.31 -13.39 16.09
C ASN A 550 12.95 -13.80 16.64
N SER A 551 12.93 -14.28 17.89
CA SER A 551 11.71 -14.67 18.57
C SER A 551 10.85 -13.50 19.04
N SER A 552 11.40 -12.29 19.05
CA SER A 552 10.68 -11.07 19.45
C SER A 552 9.89 -10.42 18.30
N SER A 553 10.10 -10.86 17.05
CA SER A 553 9.37 -10.35 15.89
C SER A 553 8.08 -11.16 15.70
N ASN A 554 6.94 -10.51 15.94
CA ASN A 554 5.62 -11.08 15.67
C ASN A 554 5.31 -10.97 14.17
N ALA A 555 4.50 -11.89 13.67
CA ALA A 555 4.02 -11.82 12.29
C ALA A 555 2.78 -10.90 12.19
N GLY A 556 2.61 -10.27 11.04
CA GLY A 556 1.50 -9.38 10.75
C GLY A 556 0.19 -10.13 10.50
N HIS A 557 -0.92 -9.43 10.71
CA HIS A 557 -2.27 -9.94 10.46
C HIS A 557 -2.68 -9.71 9.00
N GLY A 558 -3.65 -10.50 8.52
CA GLY A 558 -4.27 -10.19 7.22
C GLY A 558 -5.02 -8.85 7.30
N ILE A 559 -5.93 -8.72 8.26
CA ILE A 559 -6.68 -7.49 8.55
C ILE A 559 -6.64 -7.25 10.06
N TYR A 560 -6.21 -6.06 10.45
CA TYR A 560 -6.12 -5.62 11.84
C TYR A 560 -7.00 -4.39 12.11
N SER A 561 -7.70 -4.41 13.23
CA SER A 561 -8.40 -3.25 13.78
C SER A 561 -8.07 -3.10 15.27
N GLY A 562 -7.46 -1.99 15.65
CA GLY A 562 -7.19 -1.66 17.05
C GLY A 562 -8.43 -1.31 17.86
N GLY A 563 -9.54 -1.01 17.17
CA GLY A 563 -10.88 -0.80 17.75
C GLY A 563 -11.88 -1.84 17.27
N LYS A 564 -13.13 -1.42 17.13
CA LYS A 564 -14.21 -2.25 16.61
C LYS A 564 -14.03 -2.54 15.13
N LEU A 565 -14.20 -3.80 14.73
CA LEU A 565 -14.24 -4.21 13.33
C LEU A 565 -15.69 -4.56 12.93
N THR A 566 -16.16 -3.99 11.83
CA THR A 566 -17.47 -4.33 11.25
C THR A 566 -17.31 -4.79 9.81
N ILE A 567 -17.76 -6.00 9.52
CA ILE A 567 -17.66 -6.61 8.18
C ILE A 567 -19.08 -6.82 7.65
N LYS A 568 -19.36 -6.15 6.52
CA LYS A 568 -20.59 -6.26 5.73
C LYS A 568 -20.30 -6.60 4.27
N GLY A 569 -19.11 -6.28 3.78
CA GLY A 569 -18.62 -6.53 2.42
C GLY A 569 -17.94 -7.88 2.25
N ASP A 570 -17.33 -8.05 1.10
CA ASP A 570 -16.72 -9.31 0.69
C ASP A 570 -15.22 -9.35 0.98
N ILE A 571 -14.77 -10.42 1.62
CA ILE A 571 -13.36 -10.75 1.84
C ILE A 571 -13.08 -12.11 1.19
N GLY A 572 -12.27 -12.12 0.12
CA GLY A 572 -11.82 -13.35 -0.54
C GLY A 572 -10.84 -14.09 0.35
N THR A 573 -9.71 -13.50 0.66
CA THR A 573 -8.69 -14.10 1.53
C THR A 573 -8.15 -13.06 2.50
N ALA A 574 -8.17 -13.38 3.79
CA ALA A 574 -7.42 -12.71 4.84
C ALA A 574 -6.47 -13.73 5.47
N GLN A 575 -5.16 -13.46 5.37
CA GLN A 575 -4.14 -14.41 5.80
C GLN A 575 -3.14 -13.74 6.74
N GLY A 576 -2.95 -14.33 7.92
CA GLY A 576 -1.87 -13.94 8.83
C GLY A 576 -0.51 -14.46 8.36
N GLY A 577 0.52 -13.71 8.67
CA GLY A 577 1.92 -14.07 8.41
C GLY A 577 2.41 -15.21 9.30
N LYS A 578 3.45 -15.89 8.86
CA LYS A 578 4.13 -16.94 9.65
C LYS A 578 5.02 -16.28 10.69
N GLY A 579 5.01 -16.81 11.91
CA GLY A 579 5.87 -16.34 13.00
C GLY A 579 6.88 -17.39 13.44
N LYS A 580 7.90 -16.97 14.16
CA LYS A 580 8.76 -17.88 14.90
C LYS A 580 8.04 -18.33 16.19
N THR A 581 7.72 -17.38 17.06
CA THR A 581 6.99 -17.63 18.31
C THR A 581 5.53 -17.26 18.24
N THR A 582 5.19 -16.15 17.61
CA THR A 582 3.82 -15.66 17.46
C THR A 582 3.51 -15.40 15.99
N ALA A 583 2.53 -16.07 15.46
CA ALA A 583 2.06 -15.90 14.10
C ALA A 583 0.85 -14.94 14.03
N GLY A 584 0.65 -14.32 12.87
CA GLY A 584 -0.45 -13.40 12.65
C GLY A 584 -1.80 -14.09 12.49
N HIS A 585 -2.88 -13.41 12.84
CA HIS A 585 -4.24 -13.86 12.58
C HIS A 585 -4.69 -13.53 11.15
N GLY A 586 -5.64 -14.27 10.60
CA GLY A 586 -6.26 -13.91 9.33
C GLY A 586 -7.01 -12.58 9.46
N ILE A 587 -7.94 -12.49 10.40
CA ILE A 587 -8.69 -11.27 10.76
C ILE A 587 -8.59 -11.09 12.27
N TYR A 588 -8.15 -9.91 12.70
CA TYR A 588 -8.01 -9.59 14.12
C TYR A 588 -8.68 -8.28 14.49
N SER A 589 -9.51 -8.31 15.53
CA SER A 589 -10.10 -7.12 16.16
C SER A 589 -9.74 -7.06 17.64
N LYS A 590 -9.05 -6.01 18.05
CA LYS A 590 -8.82 -5.75 19.48
C LYS A 590 -10.10 -5.39 20.24
N GLY A 591 -11.04 -4.74 19.52
CA GLY A 591 -12.37 -4.46 20.05
C GLY A 591 -13.38 -5.52 19.62
N ASP A 592 -14.64 -5.13 19.59
CA ASP A 592 -15.73 -6.00 19.12
C ASP A 592 -15.58 -6.29 17.63
N LEU A 593 -15.95 -7.51 17.22
CA LEU A 593 -16.05 -7.92 15.81
C LEU A 593 -17.51 -8.21 15.46
N ASN A 594 -18.05 -7.48 14.48
CA ASN A 594 -19.40 -7.70 13.98
C ASN A 594 -19.38 -8.13 12.52
N ILE A 595 -19.95 -9.32 12.25
CA ILE A 595 -20.16 -9.83 10.88
C ILE A 595 -21.67 -9.84 10.66
N SER A 596 -22.13 -9.08 9.66
CA SER A 596 -23.56 -8.83 9.47
C SER A 596 -23.96 -8.77 7.99
N ASP A 597 -25.25 -8.62 7.76
CA ASP A 597 -25.86 -8.46 6.44
C ASP A 597 -25.53 -9.61 5.50
N ASN A 598 -24.99 -9.32 4.33
CA ASN A 598 -24.60 -10.30 3.31
C ASN A 598 -23.07 -10.51 3.24
N ALA A 599 -22.36 -10.16 4.30
CA ALA A 599 -20.91 -10.33 4.36
C ALA A 599 -20.46 -11.72 3.87
N THR A 600 -19.45 -11.77 3.04
CA THR A 600 -18.84 -13.03 2.60
C THR A 600 -17.36 -13.04 2.98
N ILE A 601 -16.96 -13.92 3.87
CA ILE A 601 -15.56 -14.20 4.17
C ILE A 601 -15.25 -15.58 3.58
N THR A 602 -14.60 -15.61 2.42
CA THR A 602 -14.31 -16.89 1.76
C THR A 602 -13.27 -17.68 2.52
N ASN A 603 -12.13 -17.04 2.82
CA ASN A 603 -11.06 -17.66 3.62
C ASN A 603 -10.48 -16.67 4.62
N ALA A 604 -10.42 -17.04 5.88
CA ALA A 604 -9.64 -16.38 6.91
C ALA A 604 -8.67 -17.42 7.50
N THR A 605 -7.37 -17.20 7.35
CA THR A 605 -6.35 -18.19 7.72
C THR A 605 -5.31 -17.57 8.64
N GLY A 606 -5.11 -18.17 9.79
CA GLY A 606 -4.02 -17.82 10.69
C GLY A 606 -2.66 -18.28 10.17
N GLY A 607 -1.62 -17.55 10.51
CA GLY A 607 -0.25 -17.91 10.19
C GLY A 607 0.25 -19.10 11.02
N ALA A 608 1.21 -19.84 10.49
CA ALA A 608 1.86 -20.92 11.22
C ALA A 608 3.01 -20.38 12.09
N SER A 609 3.27 -21.03 13.22
CA SER A 609 4.43 -20.77 14.08
C SER A 609 5.37 -21.97 14.10
N THR A 610 6.70 -21.69 14.07
CA THR A 610 7.72 -22.74 14.09
C THR A 610 8.12 -23.17 15.50
N ASP A 611 8.08 -22.27 16.48
CA ASP A 611 8.56 -22.50 17.84
C ASP A 611 7.53 -22.12 18.93
N GLY A 612 6.29 -21.76 18.55
CA GLY A 612 5.33 -21.23 19.52
C GLY A 612 3.87 -21.35 19.11
N TYR A 613 3.16 -20.24 19.20
CA TYR A 613 1.71 -20.13 19.04
C TYR A 613 1.34 -19.70 17.62
N ALA A 614 0.48 -20.46 16.99
CA ALA A 614 -0.05 -20.11 15.67
C ALA A 614 -1.17 -19.07 15.75
N GLY A 615 -1.41 -18.36 14.65
CA GLY A 615 -2.49 -17.39 14.54
C GLY A 615 -3.84 -18.07 14.32
N ASP A 616 -4.91 -17.39 14.71
CA ASP A 616 -6.29 -17.83 14.46
C ASP A 616 -6.76 -17.42 13.06
N GLY A 617 -7.77 -18.11 12.54
CA GLY A 617 -8.42 -17.67 11.31
C GLY A 617 -9.12 -16.32 11.52
N ILE A 618 -9.99 -16.23 12.51
CA ILE A 618 -10.69 -15.01 12.94
C ILE A 618 -10.55 -14.89 14.46
N HIS A 619 -10.08 -13.74 14.92
CA HIS A 619 -9.87 -13.45 16.34
C HIS A 619 -10.53 -12.13 16.76
N SER A 620 -11.18 -12.13 17.92
CA SER A 620 -11.70 -10.91 18.58
C SER A 620 -11.40 -10.94 20.08
N ASP A 621 -10.70 -9.92 20.59
CA ASP A 621 -10.50 -9.76 22.05
C ASP A 621 -11.79 -9.30 22.74
N GLY A 622 -12.64 -8.57 22.00
CA GLY A 622 -13.96 -8.16 22.44
C GLY A 622 -15.07 -9.20 22.18
N LYS A 623 -16.26 -8.71 21.97
CA LYS A 623 -17.43 -9.52 21.61
C LYS A 623 -17.44 -9.80 20.11
N LEU A 624 -17.46 -11.06 19.71
CA LEU A 624 -17.72 -11.50 18.34
C LEU A 624 -19.21 -11.74 18.13
N THR A 625 -19.83 -10.97 17.24
CA THR A 625 -21.24 -11.13 16.88
C THR A 625 -21.39 -11.48 15.40
N ILE A 626 -22.04 -12.60 15.10
CA ILE A 626 -22.42 -12.99 13.75
C ILE A 626 -23.94 -12.88 13.65
N SER A 627 -24.41 -11.80 13.01
CA SER A 627 -25.84 -11.53 12.82
C SER A 627 -26.32 -11.79 11.39
N GLY A 628 -25.43 -12.22 10.49
CA GLY A 628 -25.71 -12.53 9.08
C GLY A 628 -24.46 -13.01 8.36
N GLY A 629 -24.52 -13.07 7.03
CA GLY A 629 -23.39 -13.40 6.16
C GLY A 629 -22.96 -14.87 6.12
N THR A 630 -21.86 -15.10 5.44
CA THR A 630 -21.27 -16.44 5.27
C THR A 630 -19.77 -16.39 5.52
N ILE A 631 -19.30 -17.25 6.41
CA ILE A 631 -17.90 -17.59 6.60
C ILE A 631 -17.64 -18.92 5.91
N GLY A 632 -16.91 -18.95 4.80
CA GLY A 632 -16.56 -20.14 4.04
C GLY A 632 -15.60 -21.02 4.84
N THR A 633 -14.38 -20.56 5.04
CA THR A 633 -13.38 -21.26 5.85
C THR A 633 -12.70 -20.27 6.80
N ALA A 634 -12.77 -20.54 8.08
CA ALA A 634 -11.92 -19.92 9.09
C ALA A 634 -10.98 -21.02 9.61
N GLN A 635 -9.67 -20.86 9.39
CA GLN A 635 -8.68 -21.87 9.72
C GLN A 635 -7.56 -21.29 10.57
N GLY A 636 -7.29 -21.91 11.70
CA GLY A 636 -6.12 -21.63 12.51
C GLY A 636 -4.83 -22.12 11.86
N GLY A 637 -3.73 -21.46 12.10
CA GLY A 637 -2.40 -21.88 11.68
C GLY A 637 -1.90 -23.08 12.48
N ASN A 638 -0.90 -23.78 11.94
CA ASN A 638 -0.21 -24.82 12.71
C ASN A 638 0.88 -24.22 13.59
N GLY A 639 0.99 -24.69 14.82
CA GLY A 639 2.02 -24.24 15.75
C GLY A 639 2.83 -25.40 16.34
N THR A 640 3.92 -25.07 17.02
CA THR A 640 4.69 -26.05 17.75
C THR A 640 4.09 -26.28 19.15
N ILE A 641 3.84 -25.18 19.88
CA ILE A 641 3.22 -25.25 21.22
C ILE A 641 1.70 -25.38 21.09
N SER A 642 1.08 -24.51 20.27
CA SER A 642 -0.38 -24.56 20.09
C SER A 642 -0.74 -24.22 18.64
N GLY A 643 -1.65 -25.02 18.07
CA GLY A 643 -2.38 -24.63 16.87
C GLY A 643 -3.30 -23.45 17.16
N GLY A 644 -3.53 -22.59 16.16
CA GLY A 644 -4.52 -21.52 16.25
C GLY A 644 -5.94 -22.05 16.13
N SER A 645 -6.91 -21.34 16.65
CA SER A 645 -8.33 -21.68 16.46
C SER A 645 -8.83 -21.26 15.09
N GLY A 646 -9.85 -21.94 14.56
CA GLY A 646 -10.55 -21.46 13.37
C GLY A 646 -11.18 -20.09 13.64
N ILE A 647 -11.96 -20.00 14.72
CA ILE A 647 -12.58 -18.77 15.20
C ILE A 647 -12.38 -18.68 16.71
N LEU A 648 -11.83 -17.57 17.19
CA LEU A 648 -11.62 -17.29 18.61
C LEU A 648 -12.30 -15.98 19.01
N GLY A 649 -13.06 -15.99 20.09
CA GLY A 649 -13.63 -14.80 20.71
C GLY A 649 -13.76 -14.93 22.22
N ASN A 650 -13.63 -13.85 22.97
CA ASN A 650 -13.86 -13.88 24.40
C ASN A 650 -15.35 -14.16 24.70
N THR A 651 -16.26 -13.34 24.16
CA THR A 651 -17.69 -13.60 24.13
C THR A 651 -18.14 -13.74 22.68
N MET A 652 -18.86 -14.79 22.35
CA MET A 652 -19.33 -15.04 20.99
C MET A 652 -20.86 -15.19 20.95
N GLU A 653 -21.45 -14.56 19.94
CA GLU A 653 -22.90 -14.65 19.71
C GLU A 653 -23.20 -14.91 18.24
N ILE A 654 -23.94 -15.97 17.94
CA ILE A 654 -24.44 -16.24 16.60
C ILE A 654 -25.95 -16.11 16.61
N LEU A 655 -26.44 -15.06 15.95
CA LEU A 655 -27.85 -14.74 15.79
C LEU A 655 -28.42 -15.24 14.46
N ALA A 656 -27.60 -15.22 13.42
CA ALA A 656 -27.94 -15.65 12.07
C ALA A 656 -26.66 -15.93 11.28
N GLY A 657 -26.76 -16.23 9.95
CA GLY A 657 -25.63 -16.46 9.07
C GLY A 657 -25.17 -17.93 9.03
N THR A 658 -24.09 -18.19 8.31
CA THR A 658 -23.55 -19.53 8.11
C THR A 658 -22.03 -19.56 8.28
N ILE A 659 -21.53 -20.42 9.15
CA ILE A 659 -20.14 -20.85 9.20
C ILE A 659 -20.06 -22.20 8.49
N GLN A 660 -19.43 -22.22 7.30
CA GLN A 660 -19.29 -23.47 6.54
C GLN A 660 -18.23 -24.35 7.18
N LYS A 661 -17.05 -23.78 7.47
CA LYS A 661 -15.95 -24.52 8.11
C LYS A 661 -15.22 -23.63 9.10
N ALA A 662 -15.07 -24.12 10.32
CA ALA A 662 -14.15 -23.59 11.32
C ALA A 662 -13.18 -24.71 11.69
N ILE A 663 -11.89 -24.52 11.44
CA ILE A 663 -10.88 -25.59 11.55
C ILE A 663 -9.74 -25.09 12.43
N GLY A 664 -9.47 -25.78 13.51
CA GLY A 664 -8.29 -25.55 14.34
C GLY A 664 -7.01 -26.01 13.66
N GLY A 665 -5.92 -25.33 13.90
CA GLY A 665 -4.59 -25.69 13.44
C GLY A 665 -4.00 -26.82 14.29
N ASN A 666 -3.04 -27.57 13.73
CA ASN A 666 -2.38 -28.65 14.44
C ASN A 666 -1.24 -28.12 15.34
N SER A 667 -0.97 -28.84 16.43
CA SER A 667 0.29 -28.74 17.17
C SER A 667 1.25 -29.81 16.73
N THR A 668 2.48 -29.45 16.42
CA THR A 668 3.56 -30.36 16.00
C THR A 668 4.64 -30.53 17.05
N GLY A 669 4.49 -29.93 18.22
CA GLY A 669 5.45 -29.98 19.31
C GLY A 669 5.51 -31.34 19.99
N THR A 670 6.52 -31.49 20.82
CA THR A 670 6.80 -32.74 21.54
C THR A 670 6.43 -32.68 23.02
N GLY A 671 5.89 -31.55 23.48
CA GLY A 671 5.44 -31.36 24.86
C GLY A 671 4.08 -32.02 25.13
N GLU A 672 3.92 -32.57 26.32
CA GLU A 672 2.64 -33.16 26.75
C GLU A 672 1.52 -32.13 26.92
N ASN A 673 1.90 -30.82 27.05
CA ASN A 673 0.98 -29.70 27.18
C ASN A 673 0.70 -29.00 25.82
N ASP A 674 1.29 -29.47 24.73
CA ASP A 674 1.08 -28.94 23.43
C ASP A 674 -0.35 -29.26 22.94
N THR A 675 -1.06 -28.28 22.39
CA THR A 675 -2.48 -28.42 22.06
C THR A 675 -2.80 -28.12 20.60
N GLY A 676 -3.64 -28.95 19.99
CA GLY A 676 -4.30 -28.58 18.75
C GLY A 676 -5.26 -27.37 18.98
N GLY A 677 -5.44 -26.54 17.99
CA GLY A 677 -6.39 -25.42 18.07
C GLY A 677 -7.84 -25.91 17.99
N ASP A 678 -8.77 -25.18 18.57
CA ASP A 678 -10.19 -25.47 18.46
C ASP A 678 -10.75 -25.06 17.09
N GLY A 679 -11.81 -25.72 16.62
CA GLY A 679 -12.56 -25.24 15.48
C GLY A 679 -13.18 -23.88 15.79
N ILE A 680 -13.93 -23.76 16.86
CA ILE A 680 -14.49 -22.56 17.44
C ILE A 680 -14.20 -22.55 18.94
N SER A 681 -13.63 -21.46 19.44
CA SER A 681 -13.29 -21.29 20.85
C SER A 681 -13.87 -20.00 21.41
N ALA A 682 -14.59 -20.05 22.53
CA ALA A 682 -15.08 -18.89 23.23
C ALA A 682 -15.22 -19.16 24.74
N ARG A 683 -15.03 -18.12 25.55
CA ARG A 683 -15.33 -18.23 26.98
C ARG A 683 -16.83 -18.34 27.21
N GLU A 684 -17.61 -17.44 26.61
CA GLU A 684 -19.06 -17.48 26.60
C GLU A 684 -19.56 -17.57 25.16
N PHE A 685 -20.37 -18.57 24.86
CA PHE A 685 -20.85 -18.80 23.51
C PHE A 685 -22.36 -18.99 23.48
N ASN A 686 -23.06 -18.03 22.88
CA ASN A 686 -24.51 -18.04 22.71
C ASN A 686 -24.86 -18.24 21.22
N ILE A 687 -25.59 -19.30 20.91
CA ILE A 687 -26.07 -19.58 19.57
C ILE A 687 -27.60 -19.58 19.63
N SER A 688 -28.24 -18.53 19.15
CA SER A 688 -29.70 -18.41 19.10
C SER A 688 -30.28 -18.57 17.69
N GLY A 689 -29.43 -18.58 16.67
CA GLY A 689 -29.78 -18.79 15.27
C GLY A 689 -28.57 -19.14 14.44
N GLY A 690 -28.73 -19.11 13.11
CA GLY A 690 -27.64 -19.41 12.19
C GLY A 690 -27.26 -20.89 12.10
N LYS A 691 -26.21 -21.15 11.32
CA LYS A 691 -25.78 -22.52 11.02
C LYS A 691 -24.24 -22.65 11.09
N ILE A 692 -23.78 -23.59 11.87
CA ILE A 692 -22.40 -24.09 11.83
C ILE A 692 -22.44 -25.43 11.09
N GLN A 693 -21.85 -25.49 9.87
CA GLN A 693 -21.86 -26.75 9.09
C GLN A 693 -20.79 -27.71 9.58
N GLN A 694 -19.58 -27.18 9.83
CA GLN A 694 -18.45 -27.98 10.33
C GLN A 694 -17.61 -27.17 11.29
N ALA A 695 -17.29 -27.74 12.43
CA ALA A 695 -16.30 -27.25 13.37
C ALA A 695 -15.36 -28.41 13.72
N THR A 696 -14.06 -28.28 13.44
CA THR A 696 -13.09 -29.38 13.61
C THR A 696 -11.89 -28.86 14.39
N GLY A 697 -11.55 -29.52 15.45
CA GLY A 697 -10.34 -29.25 16.23
C GLY A 697 -9.10 -29.78 15.51
N GLY A 698 -7.97 -29.12 15.72
CA GLY A 698 -6.66 -29.52 15.22
C GLY A 698 -6.08 -30.71 16.01
N ALA A 699 -5.22 -31.47 15.38
CA ALA A 699 -4.51 -32.54 16.04
C ALA A 699 -3.30 -32.05 16.85
N SER A 700 -2.89 -32.81 17.86
CA SER A 700 -1.61 -32.59 18.56
C SER A 700 -0.76 -33.86 18.49
N THR A 701 0.53 -33.69 18.18
CA THR A 701 1.45 -34.83 18.04
C THR A 701 1.68 -35.56 19.35
N ASN A 702 1.89 -34.84 20.46
CA ASN A 702 2.16 -35.45 21.78
C ASN A 702 1.19 -35.01 22.87
N GLY A 703 0.55 -33.87 22.72
CA GLY A 703 -0.38 -33.31 23.69
C GLY A 703 -1.83 -33.61 23.36
N SER A 704 -2.71 -32.70 23.64
CA SER A 704 -4.15 -32.84 23.47
C SER A 704 -4.64 -32.27 22.13
N GLY A 705 -5.52 -33.01 21.45
CA GLY A 705 -6.25 -32.51 20.29
C GLY A 705 -7.21 -31.37 20.69
N GLY A 706 -7.42 -30.41 19.79
CA GLY A 706 -8.39 -29.32 19.97
C GLY A 706 -9.81 -29.82 19.84
N SER A 707 -10.76 -29.10 20.42
CA SER A 707 -12.18 -29.42 20.31
C SER A 707 -12.79 -28.88 19.01
N GLY A 708 -13.84 -29.52 18.50
CA GLY A 708 -14.62 -28.92 17.41
C GLY A 708 -15.21 -27.55 17.85
N ILE A 709 -15.88 -27.56 18.99
CA ILE A 709 -16.38 -26.35 19.67
C ILE A 709 -15.98 -26.42 21.15
N TYR A 710 -15.29 -25.39 21.62
CA TYR A 710 -14.95 -25.21 23.02
C TYR A 710 -15.64 -23.95 23.58
N SER A 711 -16.27 -24.09 24.76
CA SER A 711 -16.77 -22.92 25.49
C SER A 711 -16.85 -23.24 27.00
N SER A 712 -16.49 -22.25 27.83
CA SER A 712 -16.75 -22.36 29.27
C SER A 712 -18.24 -22.34 29.59
N THR A 713 -19.02 -21.51 28.88
CA THR A 713 -20.48 -21.47 28.99
C THR A 713 -21.06 -21.49 27.57
N LEU A 714 -21.77 -22.57 27.22
CA LEU A 714 -22.42 -22.72 25.91
C LEU A 714 -23.92 -22.69 26.06
N THR A 715 -24.59 -21.80 25.37
CA THR A 715 -26.05 -21.75 25.28
C THR A 715 -26.48 -21.91 23.82
N ILE A 716 -27.29 -22.95 23.56
CA ILE A 716 -27.86 -23.18 22.23
C ILE A 716 -29.38 -23.09 22.36
N SER A 717 -29.97 -22.17 21.57
CA SER A 717 -31.40 -21.89 21.60
C SER A 717 -31.95 -21.55 20.22
N GLY A 718 -33.24 -21.28 20.13
CA GLY A 718 -33.88 -20.85 18.89
C GLY A 718 -33.77 -21.85 17.74
N ASN A 719 -33.43 -21.35 16.57
CA ASN A 719 -33.30 -22.15 15.33
C ASN A 719 -31.82 -22.46 14.97
N ALA A 720 -30.95 -22.44 15.97
CA ALA A 720 -29.53 -22.74 15.77
C ALA A 720 -29.32 -24.17 15.24
N THR A 721 -28.39 -24.35 14.33
CA THR A 721 -28.05 -25.64 13.76
C THR A 721 -26.54 -25.87 13.80
N ILE A 722 -26.10 -26.97 14.40
CA ILE A 722 -24.73 -27.45 14.36
C ILE A 722 -24.73 -28.77 13.58
N GLY A 723 -24.06 -28.80 12.41
CA GLY A 723 -24.01 -29.98 11.54
C GLY A 723 -23.01 -31.02 12.06
N ASN A 724 -21.74 -30.71 11.99
CA ASN A 724 -20.66 -31.59 12.44
C ASN A 724 -19.69 -30.84 13.36
N ALA A 725 -19.51 -31.34 14.57
CA ALA A 725 -18.47 -30.89 15.49
C ALA A 725 -17.57 -32.06 15.83
N GLN A 726 -16.29 -32.00 15.50
CA GLN A 726 -15.32 -33.06 15.65
C GLN A 726 -14.07 -32.55 16.37
N GLY A 727 -13.64 -33.27 17.40
CA GLY A 727 -12.35 -33.01 18.04
C GLY A 727 -11.19 -33.52 17.18
N GLY A 728 -10.03 -32.93 17.38
CA GLY A 728 -8.77 -33.36 16.78
C GLY A 728 -8.16 -34.56 17.53
N ASP A 729 -7.29 -35.27 16.85
CA ASP A 729 -6.53 -36.36 17.47
C ASP A 729 -5.43 -35.80 18.39
N GLY A 730 -5.17 -36.46 19.51
CA GLY A 730 -4.07 -36.10 20.41
C GLY A 730 -3.51 -37.34 21.11
N ASN A 731 -2.18 -37.38 21.27
CA ASN A 731 -1.53 -38.54 21.93
C ASN A 731 -1.81 -38.57 23.43
N ALA A 732 -1.85 -37.44 24.12
CA ALA A 732 -2.25 -37.34 25.52
C ALA A 732 -3.77 -37.50 25.70
N SER A 733 -4.56 -36.81 24.86
CA SER A 733 -6.01 -36.92 24.79
C SER A 733 -6.56 -36.44 23.45
N GLY A 734 -7.56 -37.09 22.90
CA GLY A 734 -8.32 -36.57 21.78
C GLY A 734 -9.20 -35.37 22.22
N GLY A 735 -9.43 -34.44 21.29
CA GLY A 735 -10.35 -33.32 21.49
C GLY A 735 -11.82 -33.80 21.49
N SER A 736 -12.69 -33.01 22.09
CA SER A 736 -14.13 -33.27 22.09
C SER A 736 -14.80 -32.70 20.83
N GLY A 737 -15.90 -33.33 20.37
CA GLY A 737 -16.74 -32.69 19.35
C GLY A 737 -17.27 -31.35 19.83
N ILE A 738 -17.91 -31.35 20.99
CA ILE A 738 -18.35 -30.13 21.72
C ILE A 738 -17.92 -30.31 23.18
N LEU A 739 -17.20 -29.30 23.70
CA LEU A 739 -16.78 -29.26 25.10
C LEU A 739 -17.29 -27.99 25.75
N GLY A 740 -18.11 -28.15 26.80
CA GLY A 740 -18.62 -27.03 27.60
C GLY A 740 -18.62 -27.38 29.07
N ASN A 741 -18.17 -26.48 29.93
CA ASN A 741 -18.23 -26.71 31.39
C ASN A 741 -19.66 -26.52 31.90
N THR A 742 -20.44 -25.63 31.25
CA THR A 742 -21.87 -25.41 31.49
C THR A 742 -22.58 -25.38 30.13
N MET A 743 -23.64 -26.19 29.97
CA MET A 743 -24.45 -26.23 28.75
C MET A 743 -25.94 -26.04 29.06
#